data_339d02ba03253a3d518a758bd28b6f26
#
_entry.id   339d02ba03253a3d518a758bd28b6f26
#
_cell.length_a   1.000
_cell.length_b   1.000
_cell.length_c   1.000
_cell.angle_alpha   90.00
_cell.angle_beta   90.00
_cell.angle_gamma   90.00
#
_symmetry.space_group_name_H-M   'P 1'
#
loop_
_entity.id
_entity.type
_entity.pdbx_description
1 polymer ?
#
loop_
_entity_poly.entity_id
_entity_poly.type
_entity_poly.pdbx_seq_one_letter_code
_entity_poly.pdbx_strand_id
1 'polypeptide(L)'
;MLTRRTFCALLPGASAYITHTLKSDQQGSSTSPSDSLSENDWSFVNPPESARPYVLWMWMGSNISASGITADLEAMKSAGIGGATIFSLADSTVPWAAFIGKSPTPDVVTFTEPWWKFVRHAATECKRLGLELILHNCAGYESSGGPWITPELSMQEVVWSETKVSGGKFRGNLAKAKVDPHPHAQFPRVYIPALGRIDNPIVKARNSYYRDIAVIALPSDGTASADKVIDLTAHMNEAGEIDWSAPAGDWTIYRFGHTTTGAMIQPAQWDAMGLECDKMSAEAVTFHVKHVLSDMKRHLGDLMGGTSGTGLTTLYFDSYEAGTPTWTPKMREQFKSRRGYDLLTWLPALAGRTLQSESDTKKFHADFTQTIHDLYRECYWATPGPLAHEAGVKFVAEPYAGPWEISEVVKYLDVPTVEFWTFGGRYHPETLEPVVKAAHLLKDRIVAAESFTSAPEDAMWSETPAWLKPIGDAAFCDGINRVNVHHFVQQPWDARYKPGNVMGRWGVHFGRNQTWWEPGKAWFAYLWRCQNLLQRGRFVSPSPETSAGFTALMPDENGLNPQFKSVRRDLGDASIFFIANTERCSGSVKIILPITGRQPELWDAVWGTMRDIQDYEQDGKTTGFTLYFASAQSFFLVFRKPLAKPLDKKTVSPQHIGLNAGNTPVLETVATLEGSWHVAFDPAWGGPSSTVFESLTDWTLHPDTGIRYYSGAAKYTKTIHHSGQHDGSTNWLDLGVCHHIATVTVNGKSLGVVWTAPWRIDVSPAWKTGENRIEIEVANVWANRLIGDEQEPPDWIWETGAPELDSGQVMKEFPEWFLKKEPRPSSKRYAFTTWNYFNKKSPLAPSGLIGPVTLKTEKLFS
;
A
#
# COMPACT_ATOMS: atom_id res chain seq x y z
N MET A 1 -18.63 9.40 -5.94
CA MET A 1 -17.67 8.38 -5.46
C MET A 1 -16.72 9.07 -4.50
N LEU A 2 -16.83 8.77 -3.23
CA LEU A 2 -15.96 9.34 -2.20
C LEU A 2 -14.87 8.30 -1.91
N THR A 3 -13.65 8.56 -2.35
CA THR A 3 -12.48 7.77 -1.99
C THR A 3 -12.12 8.06 -0.53
N ARG A 4 -11.34 7.17 0.10
CA ARG A 4 -10.76 7.35 1.45
C ARG A 4 -10.22 8.78 1.69
N ARG A 5 -9.78 9.47 0.64
CA ARG A 5 -9.20 10.83 0.63
C ARG A 5 -10.13 11.96 0.23
N THR A 6 -11.25 11.70 -0.40
CA THR A 6 -12.19 12.78 -0.75
C THR A 6 -12.73 13.47 0.51
N PHE A 7 -12.61 12.84 1.67
CA PHE A 7 -12.93 13.44 2.96
C PHE A 7 -11.88 14.44 3.48
N CYS A 8 -10.61 14.31 3.10
CA CYS A 8 -9.55 15.24 3.55
C CYS A 8 -9.33 16.44 2.61
N ALA A 9 -9.88 16.44 1.39
CA ALA A 9 -9.53 17.38 0.31
C ALA A 9 -10.41 18.63 0.21
N LEU A 10 -11.22 18.96 1.18
CA LEU A 10 -12.12 20.11 1.15
C LEU A 10 -11.58 21.34 1.92
N LEU A 11 -10.34 21.76 1.66
CA LEU A 11 -9.87 23.10 1.98
C LEU A 11 -8.91 23.61 0.88
N PRO A 12 -9.18 24.73 0.21
CA PRO A 12 -8.28 25.28 -0.79
C PRO A 12 -7.13 26.02 -0.11
N GLY A 13 -5.96 25.36 -0.01
CA GLY A 13 -4.70 25.99 0.37
C GLY A 13 -3.89 26.34 -0.86
N ALA A 14 -3.77 27.63 -1.21
CA ALA A 14 -2.91 28.11 -2.28
C ALA A 14 -1.43 27.90 -1.89
N SER A 15 -0.75 26.99 -2.58
CA SER A 15 0.71 26.86 -2.50
C SER A 15 1.39 27.99 -3.26
N ALA A 16 1.99 28.93 -2.54
CA ALA A 16 2.94 29.88 -3.10
C ALA A 16 4.35 29.31 -2.96
N TYR A 17 5.00 29.04 -4.07
CA TYR A 17 6.41 28.61 -4.11
C TYR A 17 7.32 29.74 -3.66
N ILE A 18 8.06 29.57 -2.58
CA ILE A 18 9.22 30.36 -2.23
C ILE A 18 10.44 29.44 -2.33
N THR A 19 11.26 29.68 -3.34
CA THR A 19 12.56 29.05 -3.52
C THR A 19 13.57 29.72 -2.58
N HIS A 20 13.94 29.02 -1.50
CA HIS A 20 15.13 29.38 -0.73
C HIS A 20 16.31 28.52 -1.16
N THR A 21 17.33 29.17 -1.70
CA THR A 21 18.64 28.57 -2.02
C THR A 21 19.39 28.26 -0.74
N LEU A 22 19.58 26.98 -0.44
CA LEU A 22 20.46 26.52 0.63
C LEU A 22 21.91 26.50 0.13
N LYS A 23 22.77 27.32 0.76
CA LYS A 23 24.22 27.20 0.61
C LYS A 23 24.71 25.95 1.35
N SER A 24 25.48 25.15 0.64
CA SER A 24 26.18 23.99 1.19
C SER A 24 27.44 24.42 1.90
N ASP A 25 27.55 24.15 3.20
CA ASP A 25 28.84 24.09 3.89
C ASP A 25 29.40 22.66 3.79
N GLN A 26 30.47 22.55 3.03
CA GLN A 26 31.27 21.33 2.98
C GLN A 26 32.28 21.38 4.14
N GLN A 27 32.29 20.34 4.99
CA GLN A 27 33.51 19.74 5.52
C GLN A 27 33.22 18.47 6.31
N GLY A 28 33.84 17.37 5.90
CA GLY A 28 33.81 16.10 6.62
C GLY A 28 34.12 14.91 5.69
N SER A 29 35.41 14.75 5.34
CA SER A 29 35.87 13.58 4.60
C SER A 29 35.75 12.32 5.46
N SER A 30 34.88 11.42 5.10
CA SER A 30 34.96 10.00 5.49
C SER A 30 35.12 9.19 4.20
N THR A 31 36.28 8.63 4.02
CA THR A 31 36.64 7.68 2.99
C THR A 31 35.72 6.47 3.07
N SER A 32 34.82 6.32 2.12
CA SER A 32 34.10 5.07 1.87
C SER A 32 35.10 4.02 1.37
N PRO A 33 34.98 2.74 1.80
CA PRO A 33 35.76 1.66 1.21
C PRO A 33 35.44 1.58 -0.29
N SER A 34 36.46 1.47 -1.12
CA SER A 34 36.34 1.22 -2.56
C SER A 34 35.78 -0.19 -2.76
N ASP A 35 34.48 -0.33 -2.92
CA ASP A 35 33.82 -1.59 -3.26
C ASP A 35 34.10 -1.94 -4.72
N SER A 36 35.23 -2.59 -5.00
CA SER A 36 35.40 -3.41 -6.19
C SER A 36 34.57 -4.69 -5.97
N LEU A 37 33.30 -4.67 -6.34
CA LEU A 37 32.39 -5.80 -6.17
C LEU A 37 32.80 -6.94 -7.11
N SER A 38 32.98 -8.14 -6.54
CA SER A 38 33.23 -9.37 -7.30
C SER A 38 31.96 -9.76 -8.10
N GLU A 39 32.08 -10.60 -9.15
CA GLU A 39 30.93 -11.05 -9.95
C GLU A 39 29.81 -11.71 -9.11
N ASN A 40 30.15 -12.29 -7.94
CA ASN A 40 29.22 -12.94 -7.02
C ASN A 40 28.36 -11.94 -6.22
N ASP A 41 28.69 -10.66 -6.15
CA ASP A 41 28.05 -9.69 -5.28
C ASP A 41 26.71 -9.16 -5.81
N TRP A 42 26.36 -9.43 -7.05
CA TRP A 42 25.12 -8.96 -7.65
C TRP A 42 23.90 -9.84 -7.31
N SER A 43 24.09 -11.09 -7.00
CA SER A 43 23.07 -12.06 -6.49
C SER A 43 21.70 -11.92 -7.16
N PHE A 44 21.66 -11.66 -8.49
CA PHE A 44 20.42 -11.34 -9.19
C PHE A 44 19.44 -12.52 -9.24
N VAL A 45 19.94 -13.73 -9.47
CA VAL A 45 19.09 -14.94 -9.56
C VAL A 45 18.51 -15.30 -8.20
N ASN A 46 19.35 -15.22 -7.16
CA ASN A 46 19.01 -15.52 -5.77
C ASN A 46 19.42 -14.34 -4.88
N PRO A 47 18.57 -13.30 -4.77
CA PRO A 47 18.88 -12.12 -3.99
C PRO A 47 18.99 -12.39 -2.49
N PRO A 48 19.59 -11.46 -1.70
CA PRO A 48 19.62 -11.58 -0.25
C PRO A 48 18.21 -11.46 0.36
N GLU A 49 17.99 -12.11 1.50
CA GLU A 49 16.70 -12.08 2.24
C GLU A 49 16.22 -10.64 2.52
N SER A 50 17.13 -9.71 2.76
CA SER A 50 16.82 -8.30 3.06
C SER A 50 16.13 -7.55 1.92
N ALA A 51 16.23 -8.05 0.68
CA ALA A 51 15.57 -7.47 -0.49
C ALA A 51 14.15 -8.02 -0.75
N ARG A 52 13.64 -8.91 0.12
CA ARG A 52 12.30 -9.48 -0.05
C ARG A 52 11.20 -8.43 0.13
N PRO A 53 10.05 -8.56 -0.59
CA PRO A 53 8.86 -7.77 -0.33
C PRO A 53 8.23 -8.11 1.00
N TYR A 54 7.44 -7.21 1.56
CA TYR A 54 6.71 -7.38 2.81
C TYR A 54 5.20 -7.35 2.56
N VAL A 55 4.41 -7.61 3.60
CA VAL A 55 2.95 -7.56 3.54
C VAL A 55 2.38 -6.76 4.69
N LEU A 56 1.27 -6.06 4.45
CA LEU A 56 0.39 -5.58 5.48
C LEU A 56 -0.56 -6.72 5.86
N TRP A 57 -0.44 -7.18 7.11
CA TRP A 57 -1.13 -8.37 7.60
C TRP A 57 -2.30 -7.99 8.50
N MET A 58 -3.50 -8.02 7.92
CA MET A 58 -4.72 -7.57 8.55
C MET A 58 -5.31 -8.65 9.45
N TRP A 59 -5.44 -8.35 10.73
CA TRP A 59 -6.11 -9.17 11.73
C TRP A 59 -7.51 -8.61 11.95
N MET A 60 -8.53 -9.36 11.47
CA MET A 60 -9.90 -8.87 11.42
C MET A 60 -10.66 -9.24 12.70
N GLY A 61 -10.91 -8.26 13.54
CA GLY A 61 -11.67 -8.41 14.76
C GLY A 61 -11.11 -9.47 15.70
N SER A 62 -12.00 -10.29 16.25
CA SER A 62 -11.64 -11.41 17.11
C SER A 62 -11.31 -12.72 16.34
N ASN A 63 -11.40 -12.69 14.99
CA ASN A 63 -11.24 -13.89 14.17
C ASN A 63 -9.75 -14.22 13.95
N ILE A 64 -9.10 -14.70 14.98
CA ILE A 64 -7.66 -15.01 15.01
C ILE A 64 -7.45 -16.43 15.56
N SER A 65 -6.48 -17.16 15.01
CA SER A 65 -6.09 -18.48 15.55
C SER A 65 -4.58 -18.72 15.43
N ALA A 66 -4.00 -19.43 16.39
CA ALA A 66 -2.58 -19.77 16.38
C ALA A 66 -2.21 -20.64 15.16
N SER A 67 -3.03 -21.63 14.82
CA SER A 67 -2.82 -22.46 13.63
C SER A 67 -2.89 -21.67 12.33
N GLY A 68 -3.81 -20.70 12.25
CA GLY A 68 -3.91 -19.80 11.11
C GLY A 68 -2.68 -18.87 10.99
N ILE A 69 -2.20 -18.30 12.11
CA ILE A 69 -0.97 -17.50 12.17
C ILE A 69 0.22 -18.30 11.65
N THR A 70 0.44 -19.52 12.15
CA THR A 70 1.52 -20.38 11.69
C THR A 70 1.41 -20.66 10.18
N ALA A 71 0.23 -21.05 9.71
CA ALA A 71 0.01 -21.37 8.30
C ALA A 71 0.20 -20.16 7.37
N ASP A 72 -0.22 -18.96 7.80
CA ASP A 72 -0.03 -17.73 7.03
C ASP A 72 1.46 -17.36 6.94
N LEU A 73 2.19 -17.41 8.05
CA LEU A 73 3.62 -17.11 8.08
C LEU A 73 4.46 -18.13 7.28
N GLU A 74 4.11 -19.41 7.33
CA GLU A 74 4.72 -20.44 6.47
C GLU A 74 4.44 -20.19 4.99
N ALA A 75 3.22 -19.79 4.64
CA ALA A 75 2.85 -19.40 3.27
C ALA A 75 3.63 -18.14 2.81
N MET A 76 3.76 -17.14 3.67
CA MET A 76 4.56 -15.95 3.40
C MET A 76 6.03 -16.30 3.15
N LYS A 77 6.65 -17.09 4.04
CA LYS A 77 8.04 -17.54 3.88
C LYS A 77 8.24 -18.32 2.58
N SER A 78 7.33 -19.22 2.28
CA SER A 78 7.34 -20.04 1.06
C SER A 78 7.21 -19.19 -0.21
N ALA A 79 6.46 -18.08 -0.15
CA ALA A 79 6.30 -17.14 -1.26
C ALA A 79 7.49 -16.18 -1.43
N GLY A 80 8.44 -16.18 -0.51
CA GLY A 80 9.59 -15.27 -0.56
C GLY A 80 9.30 -13.90 0.04
N ILE A 81 8.31 -13.79 0.93
CA ILE A 81 8.03 -12.59 1.72
C ILE A 81 9.03 -12.52 2.89
N GLY A 82 9.54 -11.34 3.19
CA GLY A 82 10.56 -11.10 4.22
C GLY A 82 10.03 -10.64 5.56
N GLY A 83 8.84 -10.06 5.60
CA GLY A 83 8.23 -9.56 6.83
C GLY A 83 6.75 -9.25 6.70
N ALA A 84 6.09 -9.08 7.85
CA ALA A 84 4.67 -8.80 7.94
C ALA A 84 4.38 -7.73 8.99
N THR A 85 3.53 -6.74 8.63
CA THR A 85 3.07 -5.69 9.53
C THR A 85 1.67 -6.05 10.05
N ILE A 86 1.54 -6.30 11.34
CA ILE A 86 0.23 -6.57 11.94
C ILE A 86 -0.57 -5.27 12.04
N PHE A 87 -1.75 -5.28 11.41
CA PHE A 87 -2.82 -4.31 11.61
C PHE A 87 -3.99 -5.02 12.28
N SER A 88 -4.44 -4.51 13.42
CA SER A 88 -5.62 -5.03 14.12
C SER A 88 -6.81 -4.16 13.78
N LEU A 89 -7.75 -4.70 13.01
CA LEU A 89 -8.92 -4.00 12.52
C LEU A 89 -10.21 -4.52 13.19
N ALA A 90 -11.32 -3.84 12.97
CA ALA A 90 -12.64 -4.40 13.23
C ALA A 90 -12.92 -5.61 12.31
N ASP A 91 -13.99 -6.38 12.56
CA ASP A 91 -14.37 -7.51 11.72
C ASP A 91 -14.70 -7.10 10.27
N SER A 92 -15.02 -5.82 10.08
CA SER A 92 -15.25 -5.21 8.78
C SER A 92 -14.81 -3.75 8.80
N THR A 93 -14.32 -3.28 7.68
CA THR A 93 -14.04 -1.85 7.48
C THR A 93 -15.28 -1.03 7.14
N VAL A 94 -16.46 -1.70 6.97
CA VAL A 94 -17.72 -1.02 6.68
C VAL A 94 -18.90 -1.81 7.28
N PRO A 95 -19.75 -1.14 8.07
CA PRO A 95 -19.52 0.19 8.63
C PRO A 95 -18.34 0.18 9.58
N TRP A 96 -17.66 1.30 9.70
CA TRP A 96 -16.50 1.45 10.59
C TRP A 96 -16.78 0.87 11.97
N ALA A 97 -15.90 0.00 12.46
CA ALA A 97 -16.05 -0.75 13.70
C ALA A 97 -17.20 -1.79 13.72
N ALA A 98 -17.63 -2.28 12.56
CA ALA A 98 -18.62 -3.35 12.51
C ALA A 98 -18.07 -4.65 13.08
N PHE A 99 -18.96 -5.38 13.75
CA PHE A 99 -18.68 -6.69 14.32
C PHE A 99 -19.58 -7.72 13.66
N ILE A 100 -19.01 -8.85 13.30
CA ILE A 100 -19.78 -10.02 12.90
C ILE A 100 -20.30 -10.68 14.18
N GLY A 101 -21.62 -10.78 14.33
CA GLY A 101 -22.22 -11.39 15.49
C GLY A 101 -21.83 -12.84 15.68
N LYS A 102 -21.85 -13.32 16.91
CA LYS A 102 -21.51 -14.70 17.29
C LYS A 102 -20.12 -15.14 16.81
N SER A 103 -19.10 -14.29 16.99
CA SER A 103 -17.71 -14.68 16.67
C SER A 103 -17.33 -16.02 17.33
N PRO A 104 -16.56 -16.88 16.62
CA PRO A 104 -16.05 -18.11 17.21
C PRO A 104 -14.99 -17.86 18.29
N THR A 105 -14.43 -16.66 18.40
CA THR A 105 -13.38 -16.27 19.37
C THR A 105 -13.67 -14.88 19.97
N PRO A 106 -14.82 -14.69 20.65
CA PRO A 106 -15.31 -13.35 21.05
C PRO A 106 -14.39 -12.63 22.04
N ASP A 107 -13.57 -13.36 22.81
CA ASP A 107 -12.72 -12.80 23.87
C ASP A 107 -11.39 -12.23 23.35
N VAL A 108 -11.12 -12.33 22.05
CA VAL A 108 -9.89 -11.80 21.42
C VAL A 108 -10.12 -10.35 21.00
N VAL A 109 -9.85 -9.44 21.92
CA VAL A 109 -9.91 -8.00 21.68
C VAL A 109 -8.49 -7.44 21.63
N THR A 110 -8.21 -6.54 20.68
CA THR A 110 -6.90 -5.90 20.49
C THR A 110 -6.41 -5.28 21.82
N PHE A 111 -5.12 -5.43 22.10
CA PHE A 111 -4.41 -5.02 23.32
C PHE A 111 -4.74 -5.78 24.60
N THR A 112 -5.67 -6.76 24.58
CA THR A 112 -5.92 -7.63 25.72
C THR A 112 -4.93 -8.78 25.80
N GLU A 113 -4.85 -9.44 26.98
CA GLU A 113 -3.99 -10.61 27.18
C GLU A 113 -4.21 -11.74 26.16
N PRO A 114 -5.44 -12.10 25.72
CA PRO A 114 -5.64 -13.07 24.66
C PRO A 114 -5.02 -12.66 23.35
N TRP A 115 -5.15 -11.38 22.95
CA TRP A 115 -4.57 -10.85 21.73
C TRP A 115 -3.04 -10.86 21.78
N TRP A 116 -2.42 -10.43 22.89
CA TRP A 116 -0.97 -10.43 23.07
C TRP A 116 -0.37 -11.85 23.01
N LYS A 117 -1.11 -12.87 23.43
CA LYS A 117 -0.69 -14.27 23.26
C LYS A 117 -0.54 -14.64 21.78
N PHE A 118 -1.45 -14.14 20.91
CA PHE A 118 -1.35 -14.37 19.47
C PHE A 118 -0.22 -13.56 18.85
N VAL A 119 0.01 -12.31 19.28
CA VAL A 119 1.16 -11.52 18.81
C VAL A 119 2.48 -12.19 19.21
N ARG A 120 2.57 -12.72 20.44
CA ARG A 120 3.74 -13.48 20.89
C ARG A 120 3.93 -14.76 20.07
N HIS A 121 2.85 -15.46 19.72
CA HIS A 121 2.91 -16.62 18.85
C HIS A 121 3.42 -16.22 17.46
N ALA A 122 2.90 -15.14 16.88
CA ALA A 122 3.37 -14.63 15.59
C ALA A 122 4.86 -14.25 15.62
N ALA A 123 5.32 -13.56 16.67
CA ALA A 123 6.73 -13.21 16.83
C ALA A 123 7.63 -14.46 16.99
N THR A 124 7.16 -15.49 17.67
CA THR A 124 7.87 -16.78 17.81
C THR A 124 8.00 -17.47 16.46
N GLU A 125 6.92 -17.55 15.69
CA GLU A 125 6.91 -18.13 14.36
C GLU A 125 7.75 -17.31 13.36
N CYS A 126 7.69 -15.98 13.42
CA CYS A 126 8.57 -15.13 12.62
C CYS A 126 10.05 -15.42 12.91
N LYS A 127 10.42 -15.54 14.20
CA LYS A 127 11.78 -15.92 14.59
C LYS A 127 12.17 -17.32 14.08
N ARG A 128 11.26 -18.30 14.16
CA ARG A 128 11.47 -19.66 13.64
C ARG A 128 11.70 -19.68 12.13
N LEU A 129 10.93 -18.87 11.39
CA LEU A 129 10.93 -18.84 9.93
C LEU A 129 11.95 -17.84 9.34
N GLY A 130 12.60 -17.03 10.16
CA GLY A 130 13.49 -15.96 9.69
C GLY A 130 12.74 -14.84 8.99
N LEU A 131 11.61 -14.40 9.56
CA LEU A 131 10.80 -13.28 9.08
C LEU A 131 10.91 -12.08 10.03
N GLU A 132 10.77 -10.87 9.53
CA GLU A 132 10.56 -9.68 10.35
C GLU A 132 9.07 -9.54 10.71
N LEU A 133 8.79 -9.25 11.98
CA LEU A 133 7.47 -8.85 12.44
C LEU A 133 7.49 -7.34 12.72
N ILE A 134 6.49 -6.66 12.23
CA ILE A 134 6.29 -5.23 12.40
C ILE A 134 4.94 -5.06 13.09
N LEU A 135 4.86 -4.18 14.08
CA LEU A 135 3.59 -3.91 14.76
C LEU A 135 3.16 -2.47 14.55
N HIS A 136 1.93 -2.30 14.07
CA HIS A 136 1.28 -1.00 14.03
C HIS A 136 1.00 -0.50 15.45
N ASN A 137 1.15 0.79 15.69
CA ASN A 137 1.15 1.37 17.04
C ASN A 137 -0.25 1.50 17.68
N CYS A 138 -1.31 1.31 16.90
CA CYS A 138 -2.68 1.39 17.37
C CYS A 138 -3.57 0.35 16.69
N ALA A 139 -4.84 0.26 17.06
CA ALA A 139 -5.84 -0.49 16.32
C ALA A 139 -6.38 0.38 15.17
N GLY A 140 -6.87 -0.27 14.11
CA GLY A 140 -7.24 0.44 12.88
C GLY A 140 -6.04 0.72 11.99
N TYR A 141 -6.21 1.69 11.09
CA TYR A 141 -5.17 2.23 10.20
C TYR A 141 -5.03 3.76 10.31
N GLU A 142 -5.57 4.35 11.37
CA GLU A 142 -5.30 5.73 11.75
C GLU A 142 -3.89 5.87 12.36
N SER A 143 -3.45 7.10 12.57
CA SER A 143 -2.03 7.33 12.81
C SER A 143 -1.52 6.96 14.20
N SER A 144 -2.15 7.39 15.30
CA SER A 144 -1.68 7.05 16.66
C SER A 144 -2.65 7.45 17.77
N GLY A 145 -3.08 6.49 18.53
CA GLY A 145 -4.02 6.67 19.62
C GLY A 145 -4.35 5.35 20.32
N GLY A 146 -5.38 5.36 21.14
CA GLY A 146 -5.80 4.15 21.85
C GLY A 146 -6.75 4.42 23.01
N PRO A 147 -7.31 3.35 23.61
CA PRO A 147 -8.25 3.47 24.74
C PRO A 147 -7.62 4.08 25.99
N TRP A 148 -6.31 4.20 26.07
CA TRP A 148 -5.58 4.86 27.16
C TRP A 148 -5.44 6.38 26.97
N ILE A 149 -5.84 6.93 25.82
CA ILE A 149 -5.78 8.37 25.57
C ILE A 149 -7.01 9.04 26.17
N THR A 150 -6.80 9.84 27.22
CA THR A 150 -7.85 10.65 27.82
C THR A 150 -8.12 11.91 26.99
N PRO A 151 -9.26 12.59 27.17
CA PRO A 151 -9.54 13.85 26.48
C PRO A 151 -8.42 14.90 26.63
N GLU A 152 -7.74 14.93 27.79
CA GLU A 152 -6.62 15.84 28.07
C GLU A 152 -5.39 15.56 27.19
N LEU A 153 -5.15 14.31 26.84
CA LEU A 153 -4.02 13.85 26.03
C LEU A 153 -4.39 13.70 24.56
N SER A 154 -5.65 13.98 24.18
CA SER A 154 -6.14 13.83 22.82
C SER A 154 -5.90 15.07 21.98
N MET A 155 -6.02 14.92 20.66
CA MET A 155 -6.08 16.04 19.71
C MET A 155 -7.18 17.02 20.10
N GLN A 156 -6.90 18.32 20.09
CA GLN A 156 -7.78 19.34 20.58
C GLN A 156 -8.04 20.46 19.56
N GLU A 157 -9.18 21.12 19.71
CA GLU A 157 -9.59 22.25 18.90
C GLU A 157 -10.06 23.44 19.73
N VAL A 158 -9.81 24.64 19.20
CA VAL A 158 -10.36 25.87 19.76
C VAL A 158 -11.84 25.96 19.44
N VAL A 159 -12.63 26.30 20.44
CA VAL A 159 -14.06 26.59 20.32
C VAL A 159 -14.39 27.90 21.00
N TRP A 160 -15.46 28.58 20.58
CA TRP A 160 -15.85 29.84 21.21
C TRP A 160 -17.36 30.07 21.20
N SER A 161 -17.78 30.94 22.09
CA SER A 161 -19.11 31.51 22.07
C SER A 161 -19.04 33.05 22.05
N GLU A 162 -20.10 33.67 21.56
CA GLU A 162 -20.19 35.12 21.41
C GLU A 162 -21.33 35.68 22.26
N THR A 163 -21.07 36.79 22.94
CA THR A 163 -22.07 37.56 23.68
C THR A 163 -21.94 39.01 23.24
N LYS A 164 -23.03 39.56 22.71
CA LYS A 164 -23.10 40.98 22.31
C LYS A 164 -23.54 41.83 23.49
N VAL A 165 -22.87 42.93 23.75
CA VAL A 165 -23.15 43.85 24.84
C VAL A 165 -23.03 45.29 24.34
N SER A 166 -23.89 46.20 24.80
CA SER A 166 -23.75 47.64 24.57
C SER A 166 -23.00 48.28 25.73
N GLY A 167 -22.41 49.43 25.54
CA GLY A 167 -21.61 50.14 26.53
C GLY A 167 -22.37 50.35 27.86
N GLY A 168 -21.59 50.33 28.97
CA GLY A 168 -22.14 50.43 30.32
C GLY A 168 -21.89 49.15 31.12
N LYS A 169 -22.56 49.05 32.27
CA LYS A 169 -22.38 47.88 33.20
C LYS A 169 -23.09 46.65 32.63
N PHE A 170 -22.31 45.61 32.41
CA PHE A 170 -22.78 44.28 32.00
C PHE A 170 -22.54 43.27 33.11
N ARG A 171 -23.62 42.62 33.57
CA ARG A 171 -23.57 41.42 34.42
C ARG A 171 -24.33 40.30 33.75
N GLY A 172 -23.68 39.14 33.60
CA GLY A 172 -24.31 38.00 32.91
C GLY A 172 -23.48 36.76 33.02
N ASN A 173 -24.02 35.68 32.48
CA ASN A 173 -23.32 34.41 32.32
C ASN A 173 -22.90 34.28 30.86
N LEU A 174 -21.61 34.05 30.61
CA LEU A 174 -21.07 33.72 29.31
C LEU A 174 -21.19 32.21 29.06
N ALA A 175 -22.06 31.81 28.15
CA ALA A 175 -22.22 30.40 27.81
C ALA A 175 -20.92 29.79 27.34
N LYS A 176 -20.65 28.51 27.65
CA LYS A 176 -19.62 27.74 26.97
C LYS A 176 -19.99 27.60 25.51
N ALA A 177 -18.99 27.43 24.65
CA ALA A 177 -19.20 27.11 23.24
C ALA A 177 -20.07 25.85 23.10
N LYS A 178 -21.01 25.88 22.17
CA LYS A 178 -21.68 24.66 21.76
C LYS A 178 -20.68 23.87 20.90
N VAL A 179 -20.33 22.69 21.36
CA VAL A 179 -19.48 21.77 20.58
C VAL A 179 -20.43 20.94 19.73
N ASP A 180 -20.55 21.31 18.46
CA ASP A 180 -21.30 20.47 17.53
C ASP A 180 -20.60 19.12 17.37
N PRO A 181 -21.36 18.03 17.17
CA PRO A 181 -20.75 16.74 16.82
C PRO A 181 -19.88 16.96 15.58
N HIS A 182 -18.60 16.90 15.77
CA HIS A 182 -17.63 17.26 14.72
C HIS A 182 -17.70 16.27 13.56
N PRO A 183 -17.52 16.73 12.29
CA PRO A 183 -17.43 15.84 11.14
C PRO A 183 -16.31 14.79 11.23
N HIS A 184 -15.31 14.96 12.10
CA HIS A 184 -14.32 13.92 12.42
C HIS A 184 -14.82 12.88 13.43
N ALA A 185 -15.89 13.12 14.18
CA ALA A 185 -16.69 12.05 14.73
C ALA A 185 -17.49 11.46 13.56
N GLN A 186 -16.78 10.85 12.60
CA GLN A 186 -17.33 10.36 11.33
C GLN A 186 -18.58 9.49 11.53
N PHE A 187 -18.72 8.95 12.73
CA PHE A 187 -19.86 8.11 13.11
C PHE A 187 -20.36 8.47 14.52
N PRO A 188 -21.28 9.44 14.67
CA PRO A 188 -21.90 9.76 15.96
C PRO A 188 -22.67 8.56 16.53
N ARG A 189 -23.00 7.59 15.69
CA ARG A 189 -23.61 6.31 16.06
C ARG A 189 -22.84 5.19 15.39
N VAL A 190 -22.42 4.22 16.18
CA VAL A 190 -21.82 2.99 15.70
C VAL A 190 -22.86 1.88 15.71
N TYR A 191 -22.76 0.98 14.76
CA TYR A 191 -23.61 -0.18 14.66
C TYR A 191 -22.92 -1.39 15.26
N ILE A 192 -23.53 -1.95 16.30
CA ILE A 192 -23.10 -3.22 16.87
C ILE A 192 -24.22 -4.22 16.62
N PRO A 193 -24.00 -5.34 15.90
CA PRO A 193 -25.06 -6.28 15.52
C PRO A 193 -25.94 -6.74 16.68
N ALA A 194 -25.36 -6.95 17.86
CA ALA A 194 -26.09 -7.38 19.05
C ALA A 194 -26.93 -6.25 19.73
N LEU A 195 -26.54 -4.98 19.54
CA LEU A 195 -27.11 -3.83 20.25
C LEU A 195 -27.80 -2.83 19.31
N GLY A 196 -27.66 -3.01 18.01
CA GLY A 196 -28.12 -2.03 17.03
C GLY A 196 -27.25 -0.77 16.99
N ARG A 197 -27.82 0.35 16.53
CA ARG A 197 -27.13 1.64 16.51
C ARG A 197 -27.10 2.22 17.92
N ILE A 198 -25.89 2.42 18.46
CA ILE A 198 -25.68 3.07 19.74
C ILE A 198 -24.91 4.38 19.57
N ASP A 199 -25.07 5.30 20.51
CA ASP A 199 -24.31 6.54 20.54
C ASP A 199 -22.83 6.21 20.82
N ASN A 200 -21.93 6.82 20.04
CA ASN A 200 -20.50 6.65 20.24
C ASN A 200 -20.08 7.26 21.59
N PRO A 201 -19.49 6.48 22.52
CA PRO A 201 -19.09 7.01 23.84
C PRO A 201 -18.07 8.14 23.77
N ILE A 202 -17.31 8.22 22.68
CA ILE A 202 -16.33 9.29 22.47
C ILE A 202 -17.00 10.62 22.18
N VAL A 203 -18.15 10.62 21.52
CA VAL A 203 -18.98 11.83 21.40
C VAL A 203 -19.37 12.35 22.76
N LYS A 204 -19.68 11.44 23.69
CA LYS A 204 -19.99 11.81 25.09
C LYS A 204 -18.75 12.38 25.80
N ALA A 205 -17.57 11.77 25.63
CA ALA A 205 -16.32 12.28 26.22
C ALA A 205 -16.00 13.68 25.70
N ARG A 206 -16.16 13.91 24.37
CA ARG A 206 -16.01 15.21 23.74
C ARG A 206 -16.96 16.25 24.31
N ASN A 207 -18.23 15.94 24.45
CA ASN A 207 -19.24 16.85 25.00
C ASN A 207 -19.03 17.16 26.46
N SER A 208 -18.29 16.34 27.21
CA SER A 208 -18.00 16.51 28.64
C SER A 208 -16.68 17.22 28.92
N TYR A 209 -15.73 17.24 27.97
CA TYR A 209 -14.40 17.87 28.10
C TYR A 209 -14.40 19.27 27.53
N TYR A 210 -14.16 20.26 28.38
CA TYR A 210 -14.02 21.66 28.00
C TYR A 210 -13.12 22.38 29.02
N ARG A 211 -12.20 23.20 28.52
CA ARG A 211 -11.35 24.07 29.31
C ARG A 211 -11.37 25.48 28.72
N ASP A 212 -11.53 26.49 29.56
CA ASP A 212 -11.42 27.88 29.12
C ASP A 212 -10.00 28.25 28.77
N ILE A 213 -9.85 29.00 27.68
CA ILE A 213 -8.57 29.59 27.25
C ILE A 213 -8.52 31.04 27.70
N ALA A 214 -9.52 31.84 27.27
CA ALA A 214 -9.59 33.26 27.56
C ALA A 214 -10.99 33.83 27.31
N VAL A 215 -11.27 34.97 27.92
CA VAL A 215 -12.43 35.81 27.61
C VAL A 215 -11.93 37.13 27.00
N ILE A 216 -12.30 37.37 25.76
CA ILE A 216 -11.79 38.50 24.97
C ILE A 216 -12.94 39.36 24.47
N ALA A 217 -12.91 40.68 24.79
CA ALA A 217 -13.88 41.61 24.23
C ALA A 217 -13.25 42.54 23.19
N LEU A 218 -14.01 42.83 22.13
CA LEU A 218 -13.63 43.78 21.11
C LEU A 218 -14.89 44.49 20.52
N PRO A 219 -14.73 45.66 19.88
CA PRO A 219 -15.83 46.34 19.22
C PRO A 219 -16.55 45.43 18.22
N SER A 220 -17.90 45.46 18.21
CA SER A 220 -18.72 44.57 17.37
C SER A 220 -18.54 44.77 15.90
N ASP A 221 -18.37 46.04 15.46
CA ASP A 221 -18.34 46.42 14.05
C ASP A 221 -16.91 46.62 13.49
N GLY A 222 -16.75 46.29 12.21
CA GLY A 222 -15.55 46.55 11.43
C GLY A 222 -14.30 45.83 11.85
N THR A 223 -13.17 46.35 11.37
CA THR A 223 -11.82 45.93 11.74
C THR A 223 -11.46 46.53 13.10
N ALA A 224 -11.13 45.71 14.05
CA ALA A 224 -10.66 46.13 15.38
C ALA A 224 -9.14 46.29 15.38
N SER A 225 -8.62 47.40 15.94
CA SER A 225 -7.18 47.48 16.21
C SER A 225 -6.81 46.64 17.44
N ALA A 226 -5.57 46.11 17.49
CA ALA A 226 -5.12 45.18 18.55
C ALA A 226 -5.18 45.84 19.94
N ASP A 227 -5.01 47.16 20.05
CA ASP A 227 -5.14 47.92 21.30
C ASP A 227 -6.58 48.04 21.81
N LYS A 228 -7.57 47.73 20.98
CA LYS A 228 -8.99 47.65 21.36
C LYS A 228 -9.40 46.28 21.84
N VAL A 229 -8.54 45.28 21.76
CA VAL A 229 -8.77 43.93 22.28
C VAL A 229 -8.58 43.95 23.81
N ILE A 230 -9.64 43.64 24.54
CA ILE A 230 -9.59 43.64 26.01
C ILE A 230 -9.63 42.22 26.53
N ASP A 231 -8.63 41.81 27.32
CA ASP A 231 -8.66 40.56 28.05
C ASP A 231 -9.51 40.66 29.30
N LEU A 232 -10.60 39.92 29.31
CA LEU A 232 -11.54 39.85 30.42
C LEU A 232 -11.46 38.51 31.19
N THR A 233 -10.45 37.72 30.97
CA THR A 233 -10.33 36.37 31.54
C THR A 233 -10.40 36.40 33.07
N ALA A 234 -9.74 37.37 33.71
CA ALA A 234 -9.76 37.53 35.17
C ALA A 234 -11.08 38.07 35.71
N HIS A 235 -11.98 38.58 34.86
CA HIS A 235 -13.30 39.09 35.25
C HIS A 235 -14.39 38.01 35.28
N MET A 236 -14.12 36.83 34.74
CA MET A 236 -15.04 35.71 34.71
C MET A 236 -14.72 34.72 35.84
N ASN A 237 -15.73 34.27 36.57
CA ASN A 237 -15.58 33.21 37.56
C ASN A 237 -15.75 31.81 36.93
N GLU A 238 -15.51 30.75 37.71
CA GLU A 238 -15.62 29.36 37.25
C GLU A 238 -17.03 28.98 36.77
N ALA A 239 -18.07 29.66 37.27
CA ALA A 239 -19.47 29.46 36.82
C ALA A 239 -19.76 30.15 35.49
N GLY A 240 -18.80 30.92 34.94
CA GLY A 240 -18.96 31.68 33.71
C GLY A 240 -19.61 33.05 33.90
N GLU A 241 -19.83 33.48 35.15
CA GLU A 241 -20.40 34.78 35.43
C GLU A 241 -19.35 35.88 35.33
N ILE A 242 -19.70 37.00 34.70
CA ILE A 242 -18.85 38.16 34.52
C ILE A 242 -19.53 39.44 34.98
N ASP A 243 -18.75 40.34 35.60
CA ASP A 243 -19.16 41.72 35.87
C ASP A 243 -18.12 42.66 35.19
N TRP A 244 -18.57 43.39 34.19
CA TRP A 244 -17.71 44.25 33.40
C TRP A 244 -18.38 45.56 33.05
N SER A 245 -17.62 46.64 33.14
CA SER A 245 -18.05 47.97 32.67
C SER A 245 -17.51 48.21 31.27
N ALA A 246 -18.34 47.93 30.26
CA ALA A 246 -17.99 48.09 28.87
C ALA A 246 -17.82 49.60 28.50
N PRO A 247 -16.76 49.96 27.74
CA PRO A 247 -16.67 51.27 27.17
C PRO A 247 -17.87 51.62 26.26
N ALA A 248 -18.08 52.91 25.95
CA ALA A 248 -19.14 53.31 25.05
C ALA A 248 -19.06 52.61 23.68
N GLY A 249 -20.22 52.24 23.13
CA GLY A 249 -20.33 51.51 21.84
C GLY A 249 -20.77 50.07 22.03
N ASP A 250 -20.88 49.35 20.93
CA ASP A 250 -21.26 47.92 20.95
C ASP A 250 -20.02 47.02 20.93
N TRP A 251 -20.06 46.01 21.78
CA TRP A 251 -18.94 45.07 22.01
C TRP A 251 -19.40 43.64 21.82
N THR A 252 -18.48 42.79 21.31
CA THR A 252 -18.66 41.35 21.32
C THR A 252 -17.63 40.74 22.29
N ILE A 253 -18.15 39.98 23.25
CA ILE A 253 -17.35 39.20 24.19
C ILE A 253 -17.26 37.78 23.64
N TYR A 254 -16.04 37.30 23.39
CA TYR A 254 -15.74 35.94 23.02
C TYR A 254 -15.26 35.16 24.24
N ARG A 255 -15.92 34.05 24.56
CA ARG A 255 -15.39 33.05 25.48
C ARG A 255 -14.77 31.94 24.73
N PHE A 256 -13.43 31.97 24.63
CA PHE A 256 -12.64 30.93 24.00
C PHE A 256 -12.37 29.79 24.97
N GLY A 257 -12.54 28.59 24.50
CA GLY A 257 -12.17 27.38 25.18
C GLY A 257 -11.60 26.34 24.19
N HIS A 258 -11.24 25.19 24.70
CA HIS A 258 -10.85 24.08 23.87
C HIS A 258 -11.50 22.78 24.32
N THR A 259 -11.64 21.85 23.39
CA THR A 259 -12.19 20.52 23.61
C THR A 259 -11.42 19.52 22.76
N THR A 260 -11.63 18.22 23.00
CA THR A 260 -11.08 17.19 22.08
C THR A 260 -11.73 17.29 20.71
N THR A 261 -10.97 17.09 19.64
CA THR A 261 -11.52 16.99 18.27
C THR A 261 -12.48 15.82 18.13
N GLY A 262 -12.36 14.78 18.98
CA GLY A 262 -13.11 13.55 18.87
C GLY A 262 -12.60 12.61 17.77
N ALA A 263 -11.45 12.91 17.15
CA ALA A 263 -10.78 11.99 16.23
C ALA A 263 -10.40 10.71 16.97
N MET A 264 -10.65 9.57 16.33
CA MET A 264 -10.49 8.24 16.91
C MET A 264 -9.65 7.37 16.00
N ILE A 265 -8.94 6.43 16.61
CA ILE A 265 -8.34 5.32 15.86
C ILE A 265 -9.46 4.43 15.30
N GLN A 266 -9.40 4.14 14.00
CA GLN A 266 -10.41 3.33 13.29
C GLN A 266 -9.87 2.72 12.00
N PRO A 267 -10.55 1.68 11.42
CA PRO A 267 -11.63 0.91 12.05
C PRO A 267 -11.07 -0.04 13.11
N ALA A 268 -11.53 0.05 14.33
CA ALA A 268 -11.06 -0.76 15.44
C ALA A 268 -12.22 -1.53 16.10
N GLN A 269 -11.88 -2.63 16.78
CA GLN A 269 -12.84 -3.27 17.65
C GLN A 269 -13.31 -2.27 18.70
N TRP A 270 -14.59 -2.38 19.07
CA TRP A 270 -15.23 -1.42 19.97
C TRP A 270 -14.46 -1.18 21.28
N ASP A 271 -14.04 -2.25 21.95
CA ASP A 271 -13.33 -2.16 23.24
C ASP A 271 -11.82 -1.79 23.06
N ALA A 272 -11.32 -1.77 21.85
CA ALA A 272 -9.98 -1.31 21.51
C ALA A 272 -9.94 0.10 20.91
N MET A 273 -11.11 0.68 20.64
CA MET A 273 -11.25 2.02 20.09
C MET A 273 -10.85 3.08 21.10
N GLY A 274 -10.19 4.14 20.67
CA GLY A 274 -9.79 5.25 21.52
C GLY A 274 -9.55 6.53 20.74
N LEU A 275 -9.28 7.61 21.48
CA LEU A 275 -8.97 8.92 20.89
C LEU A 275 -7.57 8.93 20.27
N GLU A 276 -7.42 9.73 19.23
CA GLU A 276 -6.12 10.13 18.69
C GLU A 276 -5.35 10.97 19.70
N CYS A 277 -4.04 10.67 19.92
CA CYS A 277 -3.22 11.44 20.85
C CYS A 277 -2.88 12.83 20.30
N ASP A 278 -2.67 13.79 21.18
CA ASP A 278 -2.26 15.15 20.81
C ASP A 278 -0.86 15.16 20.21
N LYS A 279 -0.79 15.28 18.90
CA LYS A 279 0.43 15.26 18.12
C LYS A 279 1.26 16.54 18.20
N MET A 280 0.67 17.62 18.74
CA MET A 280 1.37 18.87 19.04
C MET A 280 1.95 18.89 20.46
N SER A 281 1.77 17.81 21.23
CA SER A 281 2.30 17.66 22.60
C SER A 281 3.32 16.52 22.66
N ALA A 282 4.58 16.84 22.86
CA ALA A 282 5.62 15.84 23.10
C ALA A 282 5.32 14.94 24.30
N GLU A 283 4.58 15.46 25.31
CA GLU A 283 4.14 14.70 26.47
C GLU A 283 3.11 13.63 26.09
N ALA A 284 2.09 14.00 25.32
CA ALA A 284 1.05 13.08 24.87
C ALA A 284 1.60 12.01 23.93
N VAL A 285 2.46 12.40 22.96
CA VAL A 285 3.13 11.45 22.06
C VAL A 285 4.05 10.52 22.83
N THR A 286 4.84 11.04 23.79
CA THR A 286 5.70 10.21 24.64
C THR A 286 4.89 9.23 25.48
N PHE A 287 3.78 9.68 26.05
CA PHE A 287 2.88 8.82 26.83
C PHE A 287 2.35 7.65 25.96
N HIS A 288 1.83 7.96 24.77
CA HIS A 288 1.32 6.96 23.84
C HIS A 288 2.41 5.95 23.43
N VAL A 289 3.55 6.44 22.90
CA VAL A 289 4.63 5.59 22.41
C VAL A 289 5.21 4.72 23.53
N LYS A 290 5.43 5.27 24.72
CA LYS A 290 5.92 4.50 25.87
C LYS A 290 4.91 3.46 26.33
N HIS A 291 3.60 3.74 26.28
CA HIS A 291 2.56 2.77 26.60
C HIS A 291 2.68 1.55 25.66
N VAL A 292 2.68 1.78 24.35
CA VAL A 292 2.79 0.72 23.33
C VAL A 292 4.10 -0.07 23.48
N LEU A 293 5.26 0.62 23.56
CA LEU A 293 6.56 -0.03 23.71
C LEU A 293 6.68 -0.83 25.01
N SER A 294 6.07 -0.34 26.12
CA SER A 294 6.04 -1.05 27.41
C SER A 294 5.24 -2.33 27.31
N ASP A 295 4.10 -2.31 26.63
CA ASP A 295 3.28 -3.49 26.39
C ASP A 295 3.98 -4.48 25.47
N MET A 296 4.61 -4.00 24.37
CA MET A 296 5.45 -4.83 23.51
C MET A 296 6.55 -5.51 24.33
N LYS A 297 7.28 -4.78 25.17
CA LYS A 297 8.34 -5.32 26.00
C LYS A 297 7.82 -6.33 27.02
N ARG A 298 6.70 -6.05 27.69
CA ARG A 298 6.07 -6.92 28.68
C ARG A 298 5.67 -8.27 28.09
N HIS A 299 5.07 -8.26 26.89
CA HIS A 299 4.52 -9.48 26.28
C HIS A 299 5.50 -10.22 25.39
N LEU A 300 6.42 -9.53 24.72
CA LEU A 300 7.32 -10.12 23.73
C LEU A 300 8.73 -10.34 24.26
N GLY A 301 9.22 -9.49 25.16
CA GLY A 301 10.50 -9.66 25.86
C GLY A 301 11.66 -10.03 24.92
N ASP A 302 12.08 -11.28 24.96
CA ASP A 302 13.19 -11.86 24.18
C ASP A 302 12.95 -12.01 22.67
N LEU A 303 11.72 -11.76 22.22
CA LEU A 303 11.32 -11.78 20.82
C LEU A 303 11.36 -10.37 20.18
N MET A 304 11.76 -9.36 20.95
CA MET A 304 11.82 -7.96 20.53
C MET A 304 13.27 -7.52 20.32
N GLY A 305 13.54 -6.76 19.26
CA GLY A 305 14.82 -6.09 19.05
C GLY A 305 16.00 -7.00 18.71
N GLY A 306 15.78 -8.10 18.05
CA GLY A 306 16.86 -9.02 17.68
C GLY A 306 17.86 -8.44 16.69
N THR A 307 19.18 -8.56 16.98
CA THR A 307 20.26 -8.24 16.03
C THR A 307 20.24 -9.10 14.77
N SER A 308 19.45 -10.19 14.78
CA SER A 308 19.24 -11.12 13.67
C SER A 308 18.24 -10.61 12.61
N GLY A 309 17.56 -9.46 12.85
CA GLY A 309 16.52 -8.98 11.94
C GLY A 309 15.28 -9.86 11.87
N THR A 310 14.99 -10.65 12.93
CA THR A 310 13.85 -11.56 13.00
C THR A 310 13.07 -11.41 14.30
N GLY A 311 11.79 -11.82 14.32
CA GLY A 311 10.89 -11.47 15.42
C GLY A 311 10.40 -10.05 15.29
N LEU A 312 9.97 -9.40 16.39
CA LEU A 312 9.49 -8.03 16.35
C LEU A 312 10.65 -7.05 16.22
N THR A 313 10.76 -6.38 15.08
CA THR A 313 11.87 -5.51 14.71
C THR A 313 11.49 -4.04 14.60
N THR A 314 10.20 -3.71 14.50
CA THR A 314 9.76 -2.38 14.04
C THR A 314 8.45 -1.96 14.68
N LEU A 315 8.40 -0.69 15.09
CA LEU A 315 7.17 0.05 15.39
C LEU A 315 6.76 0.82 14.14
N TYR A 316 5.51 0.67 13.71
CA TYR A 316 4.96 1.27 12.50
C TYR A 316 3.86 2.29 12.81
N PHE A 317 3.90 3.43 12.11
CA PHE A 317 2.82 4.41 12.08
C PHE A 317 2.28 4.51 10.65
N ASP A 318 0.98 4.37 10.50
CA ASP A 318 0.29 4.46 9.21
C ASP A 318 0.02 5.91 8.80
N SER A 319 -0.71 6.11 7.71
CA SER A 319 -1.05 7.41 7.16
C SER A 319 -1.80 8.30 8.16
N TYR A 320 -1.64 9.62 8.00
CA TYR A 320 -2.32 10.58 8.84
C TYR A 320 -3.73 10.86 8.30
N GLU A 321 -4.77 10.43 9.02
CA GLU A 321 -6.17 10.60 8.62
C GLU A 321 -7.03 11.32 9.68
N ALA A 322 -6.40 11.85 10.73
CA ALA A 322 -7.08 12.35 11.93
C ALA A 322 -7.56 13.83 11.88
N GLY A 323 -7.42 14.48 10.72
CA GLY A 323 -7.80 15.90 10.55
C GLY A 323 -6.78 16.88 11.12
N THR A 324 -7.14 18.15 11.26
CA THR A 324 -6.22 19.20 11.71
C THR A 324 -6.70 19.77 13.05
N PRO A 325 -6.02 19.44 14.19
CA PRO A 325 -6.27 20.10 15.47
C PRO A 325 -5.83 21.55 15.42
N THR A 326 -6.48 22.38 16.24
CA THR A 326 -6.16 23.81 16.31
C THR A 326 -5.68 24.25 17.70
N TRP A 327 -5.56 23.29 18.64
CA TRP A 327 -5.13 23.59 20.00
C TRP A 327 -4.32 22.46 20.63
N THR A 328 -3.42 22.87 21.53
CA THR A 328 -2.71 22.03 22.50
C THR A 328 -2.54 22.82 23.79
N PRO A 329 -2.43 22.23 24.97
CA PRO A 329 -2.34 22.96 26.24
C PRO A 329 -1.25 24.04 26.30
N LYS A 330 -0.12 23.83 25.61
CA LYS A 330 1.01 24.79 25.56
C LYS A 330 0.99 25.71 24.33
N MET A 331 -0.09 25.77 23.57
CA MET A 331 -0.17 26.52 22.31
C MET A 331 0.21 28.00 22.46
N ARG A 332 -0.29 28.69 23.50
CA ARG A 332 0.01 30.11 23.75
C ARG A 332 1.50 30.36 23.93
N GLU A 333 2.15 29.57 24.78
CA GLU A 333 3.58 29.68 25.07
C GLU A 333 4.42 29.37 23.83
N GLN A 334 4.08 28.30 23.12
CA GLN A 334 4.75 27.87 21.89
C GLN A 334 4.61 28.92 20.78
N PHE A 335 3.42 29.46 20.58
CA PHE A 335 3.17 30.52 19.62
C PHE A 335 4.00 31.75 19.94
N LYS A 336 3.94 32.25 21.20
CA LYS A 336 4.69 33.43 21.64
C LYS A 336 6.20 33.25 21.48
N SER A 337 6.72 32.11 21.88
CA SER A 337 8.16 31.78 21.74
C SER A 337 8.63 31.77 20.29
N ARG A 338 7.80 31.29 19.35
CA ARG A 338 8.17 31.11 17.96
C ARG A 338 7.89 32.35 17.10
N ARG A 339 6.79 33.05 17.39
CA ARG A 339 6.32 34.18 16.55
C ARG A 339 6.61 35.54 17.16
N GLY A 340 6.96 35.60 18.45
CA GLY A 340 7.40 36.83 19.14
C GLY A 340 6.25 37.74 19.62
N TYR A 341 4.96 37.33 19.50
CA TYR A 341 3.83 38.07 20.02
C TYR A 341 2.81 37.16 20.68
N ASP A 342 1.89 37.77 21.47
CA ASP A 342 0.95 36.97 22.27
C ASP A 342 -0.24 36.51 21.43
N LEU A 343 -0.58 35.23 21.51
CA LEU A 343 -1.72 34.60 20.83
C LEU A 343 -3.06 35.19 21.27
N LEU A 344 -3.21 35.55 22.55
CA LEU A 344 -4.52 35.96 23.10
C LEU A 344 -5.13 37.15 22.38
N THR A 345 -4.30 38.13 22.05
CA THR A 345 -4.74 39.33 21.31
C THR A 345 -5.33 38.97 19.94
N TRP A 346 -4.90 37.86 19.34
CA TRP A 346 -5.27 37.40 18.00
C TRP A 346 -6.29 36.29 17.96
N LEU A 347 -6.71 35.74 19.13
CA LEU A 347 -7.74 34.69 19.17
C LEU A 347 -9.03 35.05 18.40
N PRO A 348 -9.53 36.32 18.43
CA PRO A 348 -10.71 36.67 17.67
C PRO A 348 -10.56 36.53 16.15
N ALA A 349 -9.33 36.49 15.63
CA ALA A 349 -9.11 36.20 14.21
C ALA A 349 -9.46 34.75 13.87
N LEU A 350 -9.28 33.79 14.79
CA LEU A 350 -9.75 32.42 14.61
C LEU A 350 -11.27 32.32 14.52
N ALA A 351 -12.00 33.29 15.14
CA ALA A 351 -13.44 33.42 15.05
C ALA A 351 -13.89 34.28 13.81
N GLY A 352 -13.00 34.53 12.87
CA GLY A 352 -13.30 35.24 11.63
C GLY A 352 -13.25 36.79 11.72
N ARG A 353 -12.74 37.35 12.84
CA ARG A 353 -12.61 38.81 12.97
C ARG A 353 -11.34 39.31 12.28
N THR A 354 -11.46 40.43 11.55
CA THR A 354 -10.29 41.15 11.05
C THR A 354 -9.70 42.03 12.14
N LEU A 355 -8.39 41.81 12.44
CA LEU A 355 -7.64 42.58 13.45
C LEU A 355 -6.53 43.36 12.77
N GLN A 356 -6.38 44.65 13.14
CA GLN A 356 -5.45 45.62 12.57
C GLN A 356 -5.73 45.89 11.08
N SER A 357 -5.50 44.92 10.24
CA SER A 357 -5.77 44.93 8.80
C SER A 357 -6.02 43.52 8.30
N GLU A 358 -6.53 43.35 7.09
CA GLU A 358 -6.64 42.05 6.41
C GLU A 358 -5.24 41.40 6.23
N SER A 359 -4.22 42.21 5.94
CA SER A 359 -2.84 41.73 5.79
C SER A 359 -2.29 41.19 7.10
N ASP A 360 -2.52 41.89 8.22
CA ASP A 360 -2.05 41.44 9.55
C ASP A 360 -2.79 40.18 10.02
N THR A 361 -4.12 40.14 9.76
CA THR A 361 -4.92 38.96 10.05
C THR A 361 -4.46 37.74 9.24
N LYS A 362 -4.17 37.94 7.95
CA LYS A 362 -3.61 36.88 7.09
C LYS A 362 -2.23 36.43 7.57
N LYS A 363 -1.37 37.37 8.00
CA LYS A 363 -0.08 37.04 8.61
C LYS A 363 -0.24 36.22 9.88
N PHE A 364 -1.18 36.58 10.75
CA PHE A 364 -1.48 35.82 11.96
C PHE A 364 -1.89 34.37 11.61
N HIS A 365 -2.80 34.16 10.65
CA HIS A 365 -3.20 32.83 10.24
C HIS A 365 -2.02 32.01 9.71
N ALA A 366 -1.13 32.61 8.93
CA ALA A 366 0.08 31.96 8.45
C ALA A 366 1.02 31.58 9.63
N ASP A 367 1.23 32.48 10.59
CA ASP A 367 2.05 32.25 11.79
C ASP A 367 1.44 31.15 12.68
N PHE A 368 0.12 31.11 12.78
CA PHE A 368 -0.61 30.09 13.55
C PHE A 368 -0.47 28.70 12.90
N THR A 369 -0.73 28.62 11.58
CA THR A 369 -0.53 27.40 10.79
C THR A 369 0.91 26.91 10.88
N GLN A 370 1.87 27.81 10.69
CA GLN A 370 3.28 27.45 10.80
C GLN A 370 3.65 26.97 12.22
N THR A 371 3.00 27.48 13.27
CA THR A 371 3.20 26.98 14.63
C THR A 371 2.71 25.53 14.78
N ILE A 372 1.59 25.20 14.19
CA ILE A 372 1.07 23.83 14.13
C ILE A 372 2.09 22.91 13.40
N HIS A 373 2.60 23.32 12.23
CA HIS A 373 3.61 22.57 11.48
C HIS A 373 4.88 22.33 12.29
N ASP A 374 5.38 23.37 12.97
CA ASP A 374 6.56 23.26 13.82
C ASP A 374 6.35 22.26 14.97
N LEU A 375 5.18 22.29 15.60
CA LEU A 375 4.83 21.40 16.71
C LEU A 375 4.68 19.94 16.25
N TYR A 376 4.05 19.69 15.11
CA TYR A 376 4.00 18.34 14.53
C TYR A 376 5.40 17.79 14.25
N ARG A 377 6.25 18.60 13.62
CA ARG A 377 7.63 18.18 13.34
C ARG A 377 8.39 17.82 14.62
N GLU A 378 8.28 18.65 15.65
CA GLU A 378 9.09 18.53 16.87
C GLU A 378 8.51 17.57 17.91
N CYS A 379 7.18 17.49 18.00
CA CYS A 379 6.51 16.67 19.00
C CYS A 379 6.11 15.29 18.44
N TYR A 380 5.53 15.25 17.24
CA TYR A 380 5.04 14.00 16.66
C TYR A 380 6.13 13.21 15.95
N TRP A 381 6.90 13.86 15.08
CA TRP A 381 7.88 13.15 14.25
C TRP A 381 9.23 12.92 14.95
N ALA A 382 9.69 13.86 15.75
CA ALA A 382 11.00 13.73 16.41
C ALA A 382 10.96 12.83 17.66
N THR A 383 9.79 12.55 18.24
CA THR A 383 9.68 11.83 19.53
C THR A 383 9.74 10.31 19.39
N PRO A 384 9.02 9.63 18.45
CA PRO A 384 8.93 8.17 18.43
C PRO A 384 10.25 7.45 18.14
N GLY A 385 11.05 7.97 17.19
CA GLY A 385 12.31 7.34 16.76
C GLY A 385 13.27 7.05 17.92
N PRO A 386 13.68 8.03 18.72
CA PRO A 386 14.56 7.81 19.88
C PRO A 386 13.98 6.77 20.88
N LEU A 387 12.70 6.80 21.14
CA LEU A 387 12.04 5.86 22.05
C LEU A 387 12.01 4.42 21.49
N ALA A 388 11.74 4.28 20.19
CA ALA A 388 11.79 3.01 19.50
C ALA A 388 13.20 2.41 19.50
N HIS A 389 14.21 3.23 19.21
CA HIS A 389 15.63 2.82 19.24
C HIS A 389 16.09 2.41 20.65
N GLU A 390 15.66 3.14 21.68
CA GLU A 390 15.92 2.75 23.08
C GLU A 390 15.29 1.39 23.42
N ALA A 391 14.12 1.10 22.84
CA ALA A 391 13.46 -0.20 22.98
C ALA A 391 14.04 -1.29 22.06
N GLY A 392 15.01 -0.97 21.21
CA GLY A 392 15.68 -1.90 20.29
C GLY A 392 14.92 -2.20 19.01
N VAL A 393 13.97 -1.35 18.61
CA VAL A 393 13.21 -1.50 17.37
C VAL A 393 13.36 -0.28 16.45
N LYS A 394 13.09 -0.45 15.15
CA LYS A 394 13.08 0.63 14.16
C LYS A 394 11.78 1.43 14.29
N PHE A 395 11.82 2.68 13.82
CA PHE A 395 10.65 3.51 13.61
C PHE A 395 10.39 3.71 12.11
N VAL A 396 9.27 3.18 11.63
CA VAL A 396 8.84 3.24 10.24
C VAL A 396 7.47 3.90 10.17
N ALA A 397 7.26 4.79 9.21
CA ALA A 397 5.98 5.48 9.11
C ALA A 397 5.70 6.02 7.70
N GLU A 398 4.46 6.43 7.49
CA GLU A 398 3.94 7.12 6.32
C GLU A 398 3.87 8.62 6.58
N PRO A 399 4.87 9.41 6.13
CA PRO A 399 5.02 10.80 6.52
C PRO A 399 4.24 11.77 5.61
N TYR A 400 3.01 11.44 5.21
CA TYR A 400 2.20 12.27 4.32
C TYR A 400 0.82 12.59 4.91
N ALA A 401 0.02 13.38 4.19
CA ALA A 401 -1.35 13.79 4.47
C ALA A 401 -1.56 14.68 5.70
N GLY A 402 -0.54 15.03 6.47
CA GLY A 402 -0.69 15.86 7.67
C GLY A 402 -0.16 17.29 7.55
N PRO A 403 -0.31 18.10 8.60
CA PRO A 403 0.08 19.52 8.60
C PRO A 403 1.59 19.70 8.88
N TRP A 404 2.43 19.25 7.99
CA TRP A 404 3.89 19.38 8.04
C TRP A 404 4.53 19.34 6.65
N GLU A 405 5.78 19.82 6.58
CA GLU A 405 6.60 19.66 5.38
C GLU A 405 7.28 18.29 5.36
N ILE A 406 6.96 17.48 4.35
CA ILE A 406 7.45 16.09 4.25
C ILE A 406 8.98 16.02 4.29
N SER A 407 9.67 16.94 3.59
CA SER A 407 11.13 17.00 3.55
C SER A 407 11.79 17.20 4.92
N GLU A 408 11.07 17.79 5.87
CA GLU A 408 11.57 18.05 7.22
C GLU A 408 11.37 16.85 8.18
N VAL A 409 10.45 15.93 7.87
CA VAL A 409 10.08 14.83 8.77
C VAL A 409 10.65 13.48 8.36
N VAL A 410 10.90 13.24 7.09
CA VAL A 410 11.50 11.98 6.58
C VAL A 410 12.81 11.62 7.29
N LYS A 411 13.59 12.59 7.75
CA LYS A 411 14.85 12.38 8.45
C LYS A 411 14.72 11.64 9.80
N TYR A 412 13.54 11.64 10.40
CA TYR A 412 13.28 10.98 11.69
C TYR A 412 12.94 9.50 11.55
N LEU A 413 12.71 9.02 10.33
CA LEU A 413 12.27 7.65 10.02
C LEU A 413 13.47 6.77 9.66
N ASP A 414 13.45 5.52 10.08
CA ASP A 414 14.41 4.51 9.60
C ASP A 414 14.08 4.08 8.16
N VAL A 415 12.79 3.93 7.85
CA VAL A 415 12.28 3.67 6.50
C VAL A 415 11.04 4.51 6.26
N PRO A 416 11.10 5.51 5.38
CA PRO A 416 9.92 6.22 4.94
C PRO A 416 9.06 5.31 4.04
N THR A 417 7.77 5.32 4.27
CA THR A 417 6.78 4.58 3.50
C THR A 417 5.86 5.54 2.78
N VAL A 418 5.48 5.22 1.56
CA VAL A 418 4.50 5.94 0.74
C VAL A 418 3.35 4.99 0.41
N GLU A 419 2.41 5.44 -0.42
CA GLU A 419 1.29 4.63 -0.87
C GLU A 419 1.09 4.78 -2.38
N PHE A 420 0.68 3.69 -3.05
CA PHE A 420 0.18 3.78 -4.41
C PHE A 420 -1.03 2.87 -4.65
N TRP A 421 -1.93 3.37 -5.46
CA TRP A 421 -3.24 2.78 -5.75
C TRP A 421 -3.33 2.19 -7.16
N THR A 422 -4.38 1.39 -7.36
CA THR A 422 -4.65 0.66 -8.61
C THR A 422 -5.95 1.12 -9.27
N PHE A 423 -6.29 2.39 -9.24
CA PHE A 423 -7.55 2.88 -9.80
C PHE A 423 -7.76 2.51 -11.27
N GLY A 424 -8.83 1.76 -11.56
CA GLY A 424 -9.15 1.29 -12.89
C GLY A 424 -8.04 0.45 -13.52
N GLY A 425 -7.27 -0.30 -12.72
CA GLY A 425 -6.14 -1.10 -13.18
C GLY A 425 -4.93 -0.28 -13.63
N ARG A 426 -4.85 0.99 -13.20
CA ARG A 426 -3.75 1.90 -13.51
C ARG A 426 -3.01 2.32 -12.24
N TYR A 427 -1.72 2.56 -12.39
CA TYR A 427 -0.88 3.11 -11.34
C TYR A 427 -1.31 4.53 -10.99
N HIS A 428 -1.59 4.75 -9.71
CA HIS A 428 -1.94 6.05 -9.18
C HIS A 428 -1.05 6.36 -7.95
N PRO A 429 0.02 7.15 -8.12
CA PRO A 429 0.88 7.57 -7.01
C PRO A 429 0.19 8.62 -6.18
N GLU A 430 0.21 8.47 -4.87
CA GLU A 430 -0.25 9.49 -3.97
C GLU A 430 0.92 9.99 -3.11
N THR A 431 1.11 11.33 -3.04
CA THR A 431 2.15 12.01 -2.23
C THR A 431 3.57 11.39 -2.30
N LEU A 432 3.82 10.59 -3.33
CA LEU A 432 5.04 9.78 -3.46
C LEU A 432 6.28 10.63 -3.73
N GLU A 433 6.19 11.57 -4.68
CA GLU A 433 7.36 12.35 -5.15
C GLU A 433 8.07 13.10 -4.02
N PRO A 434 7.40 13.84 -3.12
CA PRO A 434 8.07 14.55 -2.03
C PRO A 434 8.81 13.61 -1.08
N VAL A 435 8.23 12.45 -0.74
CA VAL A 435 8.85 11.48 0.17
C VAL A 435 10.06 10.82 -0.48
N VAL A 436 9.92 10.35 -1.73
CA VAL A 436 11.00 9.73 -2.50
C VAL A 436 12.17 10.69 -2.66
N LYS A 437 11.89 11.94 -3.08
CA LYS A 437 12.90 12.98 -3.23
C LYS A 437 13.64 13.28 -1.92
N ALA A 438 12.90 13.45 -0.82
CA ALA A 438 13.49 13.69 0.49
C ALA A 438 14.34 12.50 0.96
N ALA A 439 13.87 11.27 0.80
CA ALA A 439 14.59 10.06 1.19
C ALA A 439 15.92 9.91 0.45
N HIS A 440 15.91 10.09 -0.87
CA HIS A 440 17.10 9.95 -1.69
C HIS A 440 18.11 11.08 -1.48
N LEU A 441 17.66 12.31 -1.16
CA LEU A 441 18.56 13.41 -0.78
C LEU A 441 19.26 13.17 0.55
N LEU A 442 18.64 12.43 1.46
CA LEU A 442 19.15 12.21 2.81
C LEU A 442 20.13 11.04 2.93
N LYS A 443 20.23 10.09 2.01
CA LYS A 443 21.20 8.96 1.95
C LYS A 443 20.64 7.70 1.31
N ASP A 444 20.46 7.61 0.01
CA ASP A 444 20.16 6.35 -0.71
C ASP A 444 19.36 5.31 0.10
N ARG A 445 18.30 5.76 0.75
CA ARG A 445 17.53 4.97 1.69
C ARG A 445 16.59 4.01 0.96
N ILE A 446 16.17 2.97 1.69
CA ILE A 446 14.99 2.20 1.30
C ILE A 446 13.78 3.13 1.38
N VAL A 447 13.01 3.18 0.29
CA VAL A 447 11.70 3.81 0.24
C VAL A 447 10.69 2.69 0.05
N ALA A 448 9.95 2.40 1.12
CA ALA A 448 8.90 1.42 1.09
C ALA A 448 7.58 2.02 0.57
N ALA A 449 6.66 1.16 0.18
CA ALA A 449 5.30 1.60 -0.13
C ALA A 449 4.27 0.60 0.37
N GLU A 450 3.18 1.10 0.96
CA GLU A 450 1.89 0.42 0.92
C GLU A 450 1.54 0.26 -0.57
N SER A 451 1.43 -0.96 -1.03
CA SER A 451 1.53 -1.26 -2.45
C SER A 451 0.29 -1.96 -2.97
N PHE A 452 -0.21 -1.50 -4.11
CA PHE A 452 -1.38 -2.06 -4.77
C PHE A 452 -2.67 -1.89 -3.96
N THR A 453 -2.80 -0.79 -3.22
CA THR A 453 -4.04 -0.44 -2.56
C THR A 453 -5.11 -0.24 -3.61
N SER A 454 -6.13 -1.11 -3.61
CA SER A 454 -7.20 -1.09 -4.60
C SER A 454 -8.44 -0.41 -4.05
N ALA A 455 -9.07 0.42 -4.89
CA ALA A 455 -10.38 0.96 -4.61
C ALA A 455 -11.48 -0.13 -4.70
N PRO A 456 -12.68 0.10 -4.16
CA PRO A 456 -13.76 -0.90 -4.14
C PRO A 456 -14.15 -1.48 -5.50
N GLU A 457 -14.01 -0.71 -6.57
CA GLU A 457 -14.28 -1.14 -7.95
C GLU A 457 -13.26 -2.13 -8.50
N ASP A 458 -12.01 -2.08 -8.01
CA ASP A 458 -10.91 -2.95 -8.43
C ASP A 458 -10.73 -4.15 -7.48
N ALA A 459 -11.05 -4.00 -6.19
CA ALA A 459 -10.86 -5.02 -5.14
C ALA A 459 -11.94 -6.11 -5.17
N MET A 460 -12.04 -6.83 -6.28
CA MET A 460 -13.15 -7.74 -6.62
C MET A 460 -12.69 -9.19 -6.86
N TRP A 461 -11.61 -9.64 -6.24
CA TRP A 461 -11.08 -10.99 -6.44
C TRP A 461 -10.76 -11.33 -7.90
N SER A 462 -10.50 -10.31 -8.71
CA SER A 462 -10.14 -10.42 -10.14
C SER A 462 -8.69 -10.06 -10.43
N GLU A 463 -7.97 -9.54 -9.46
CA GLU A 463 -6.60 -9.09 -9.57
C GLU A 463 -5.63 -10.27 -9.67
N THR A 464 -4.66 -10.15 -10.58
CA THR A 464 -3.67 -11.20 -10.83
C THR A 464 -2.26 -10.61 -10.91
N PRO A 465 -1.21 -11.42 -10.78
CA PRO A 465 0.18 -10.96 -10.98
C PRO A 465 0.40 -10.20 -12.30
N ALA A 466 -0.19 -10.67 -13.41
CA ALA A 466 -0.11 -10.00 -14.71
C ALA A 466 -0.80 -8.62 -14.70
N TRP A 467 -1.90 -8.51 -13.97
CA TRP A 467 -2.63 -7.26 -13.84
C TRP A 467 -1.87 -6.25 -12.96
N LEU A 468 -1.21 -6.72 -11.90
CA LEU A 468 -0.44 -5.89 -10.95
C LEU A 468 0.92 -5.44 -11.51
N LYS A 469 1.53 -6.21 -12.41
CA LYS A 469 2.91 -5.99 -12.86
C LYS A 469 3.17 -4.57 -13.40
N PRO A 470 2.43 -4.04 -14.40
CA PRO A 470 2.73 -2.70 -14.94
C PRO A 470 2.53 -1.60 -13.89
N ILE A 471 1.66 -1.82 -12.91
CA ILE A 471 1.42 -0.90 -11.80
C ILE A 471 2.64 -0.86 -10.88
N GLY A 472 3.14 -2.01 -10.45
CA GLY A 472 4.35 -2.12 -9.63
C GLY A 472 5.61 -1.64 -10.34
N ASP A 473 5.72 -1.92 -11.64
CA ASP A 473 6.85 -1.45 -12.46
C ASP A 473 6.89 0.07 -12.55
N ALA A 474 5.73 0.72 -12.70
CA ALA A 474 5.63 2.17 -12.69
C ALA A 474 6.08 2.76 -11.34
N ALA A 475 5.67 2.13 -10.22
CA ALA A 475 6.09 2.51 -8.89
C ALA A 475 7.62 2.38 -8.69
N PHE A 476 8.23 1.31 -9.20
CA PHE A 476 9.69 1.15 -9.20
C PHE A 476 10.39 2.27 -9.98
N CYS A 477 9.85 2.64 -11.14
CA CYS A 477 10.40 3.74 -11.94
C CYS A 477 10.29 5.09 -11.25
N ASP A 478 9.30 5.28 -10.37
CA ASP A 478 9.13 6.51 -9.59
C ASP A 478 9.97 6.51 -8.29
N GLY A 479 10.80 5.46 -8.05
CA GLY A 479 11.83 5.44 -7.01
C GLY A 479 11.48 4.62 -5.76
N ILE A 480 10.35 3.93 -5.73
CA ILE A 480 10.07 2.91 -4.70
C ILE A 480 11.03 1.74 -4.89
N ASN A 481 11.51 1.17 -3.80
CA ASN A 481 12.42 0.02 -3.86
C ASN A 481 12.13 -1.06 -2.79
N ARG A 482 11.00 -0.93 -2.06
CA ARG A 482 10.44 -1.97 -1.20
C ARG A 482 8.92 -1.96 -1.29
N VAL A 483 8.34 -3.08 -1.64
CA VAL A 483 6.89 -3.31 -1.74
C VAL A 483 6.40 -3.91 -0.43
N ASN A 484 5.38 -3.31 0.18
CA ASN A 484 4.57 -3.88 1.25
C ASN A 484 3.18 -4.12 0.66
N VAL A 485 2.86 -5.35 0.27
CA VAL A 485 1.60 -5.58 -0.45
C VAL A 485 0.37 -5.34 0.44
N HIS A 486 -0.59 -4.59 -0.03
CA HIS A 486 -1.87 -4.34 0.61
C HIS A 486 -2.95 -5.15 -0.11
N HIS A 487 -3.45 -6.25 0.52
CA HIS A 487 -3.20 -6.71 1.88
C HIS A 487 -3.26 -8.25 1.97
N PHE A 488 -2.68 -8.80 3.01
CA PHE A 488 -2.84 -10.20 3.39
C PHE A 488 -3.73 -10.26 4.64
N VAL A 489 -4.88 -10.96 4.58
CA VAL A 489 -5.75 -11.13 5.75
C VAL A 489 -5.40 -12.42 6.47
N GLN A 490 -5.28 -12.36 7.80
CA GLN A 490 -5.10 -13.53 8.64
C GLN A 490 -6.26 -14.52 8.45
N GLN A 491 -5.93 -15.77 8.13
CA GLN A 491 -6.90 -16.82 7.87
C GLN A 491 -7.00 -17.76 9.05
N PRO A 492 -8.02 -17.62 9.93
CA PRO A 492 -8.09 -18.38 11.17
C PRO A 492 -8.62 -19.80 11.02
N TRP A 493 -9.21 -20.12 9.87
CA TRP A 493 -9.92 -21.37 9.64
C TRP A 493 -9.18 -22.30 8.69
N ASP A 494 -9.62 -23.55 8.62
CA ASP A 494 -9.04 -24.55 7.71
C ASP A 494 -9.43 -24.31 6.23
N ALA A 495 -8.80 -25.08 5.34
CA ALA A 495 -8.90 -24.87 3.89
C ALA A 495 -10.30 -25.13 3.29
N ARG A 496 -11.26 -25.63 4.07
CA ARG A 496 -12.67 -25.80 3.62
C ARG A 496 -13.40 -24.45 3.53
N TYR A 497 -12.91 -23.45 4.24
CA TYR A 497 -13.53 -22.14 4.33
C TYR A 497 -12.74 -21.10 3.53
N LYS A 498 -12.76 -21.25 2.19
CA LYS A 498 -12.10 -20.32 1.25
C LYS A 498 -13.13 -19.49 0.48
N PRO A 499 -12.81 -18.26 0.09
CA PRO A 499 -11.58 -17.52 0.34
C PRO A 499 -11.36 -17.13 1.81
N GLY A 500 -12.37 -17.16 2.67
CA GLY A 500 -12.25 -17.05 4.13
C GLY A 500 -12.54 -15.67 4.70
N ASN A 501 -11.74 -15.30 5.69
CA ASN A 501 -11.80 -14.01 6.34
C ASN A 501 -11.26 -12.91 5.41
N VAL A 502 -11.93 -11.77 5.33
CA VAL A 502 -11.60 -10.70 4.38
C VAL A 502 -11.79 -9.32 5.02
N MET A 503 -11.06 -8.34 4.52
CA MET A 503 -11.16 -6.95 4.95
C MET A 503 -12.32 -6.20 4.27
N GLY A 504 -12.88 -6.73 3.18
CA GLY A 504 -13.88 -6.07 2.34
C GLY A 504 -13.27 -5.63 1.00
N ARG A 505 -13.83 -4.57 0.40
CA ARG A 505 -13.46 -4.10 -0.94
C ARG A 505 -12.30 -3.08 -0.97
N TRP A 506 -11.37 -3.16 -0.02
CA TRP A 506 -10.19 -2.29 -0.01
C TRP A 506 -8.93 -3.12 -0.12
N GLY A 507 -8.04 -2.76 -1.05
CA GLY A 507 -6.80 -3.48 -1.29
C GLY A 507 -6.96 -4.79 -2.07
N VAL A 508 -5.88 -5.27 -2.66
CA VAL A 508 -5.81 -6.55 -3.38
C VAL A 508 -5.79 -7.71 -2.38
N HIS A 509 -6.55 -8.76 -2.68
CA HIS A 509 -6.63 -9.94 -1.81
C HIS A 509 -5.46 -10.88 -2.03
N PHE A 510 -4.39 -10.71 -1.25
CA PHE A 510 -3.28 -11.66 -1.18
C PHE A 510 -3.52 -12.69 -0.07
N GLY A 511 -2.93 -13.88 -0.20
CA GLY A 511 -2.96 -14.85 0.88
C GLY A 511 -3.02 -16.30 0.41
N ARG A 512 -2.75 -17.23 1.34
CA ARG A 512 -2.68 -18.66 1.07
C ARG A 512 -3.99 -19.26 0.54
N ASN A 513 -5.09 -18.58 0.70
CA ASN A 513 -6.40 -18.99 0.19
C ASN A 513 -6.70 -18.45 -1.22
N GLN A 514 -5.83 -17.60 -1.80
CA GLN A 514 -5.97 -17.14 -3.18
C GLN A 514 -5.75 -18.30 -4.15
N THR A 515 -6.57 -18.37 -5.20
CA THR A 515 -6.50 -19.47 -6.19
C THR A 515 -5.15 -19.58 -6.89
N TRP A 516 -4.52 -18.45 -7.13
CA TRP A 516 -3.20 -18.36 -7.79
C TRP A 516 -2.02 -18.22 -6.80
N TRP A 517 -2.21 -18.44 -5.50
CA TRP A 517 -1.14 -18.23 -4.50
C TRP A 517 0.11 -19.06 -4.80
N GLU A 518 -0.04 -20.35 -5.05
CA GLU A 518 1.11 -21.23 -5.30
C GLU A 518 1.89 -20.84 -6.54
N PRO A 519 1.29 -20.72 -7.74
CA PRO A 519 2.03 -20.24 -8.90
C PRO A 519 2.42 -18.76 -8.79
N GLY A 520 1.70 -17.95 -8.01
CA GLY A 520 2.01 -16.54 -7.76
C GLY A 520 3.34 -16.28 -7.06
N LYS A 521 3.96 -17.31 -6.46
CA LYS A 521 5.33 -17.24 -5.92
C LYS A 521 6.35 -16.79 -6.96
N ALA A 522 6.11 -17.04 -8.24
CA ALA A 522 6.95 -16.55 -9.33
C ALA A 522 6.93 -15.02 -9.45
N TRP A 523 5.79 -14.38 -9.17
CA TRP A 523 5.70 -12.93 -9.12
C TRP A 523 6.41 -12.34 -7.90
N PHE A 524 6.31 -12.95 -6.73
CA PHE A 524 7.09 -12.52 -5.55
C PHE A 524 8.60 -12.64 -5.80
N ALA A 525 9.05 -13.68 -6.51
CA ALA A 525 10.45 -13.82 -6.91
C ALA A 525 10.88 -12.72 -7.90
N TYR A 526 9.99 -12.29 -8.80
CA TYR A 526 10.19 -11.13 -9.64
C TYR A 526 10.39 -9.85 -8.82
N LEU A 527 9.48 -9.57 -7.86
CA LEU A 527 9.59 -8.40 -6.98
C LEU A 527 10.91 -8.42 -6.20
N TRP A 528 11.29 -9.56 -5.68
CA TRP A 528 12.54 -9.76 -4.93
C TRP A 528 13.78 -9.41 -5.76
N ARG A 529 13.84 -9.88 -7.04
CA ARG A 529 14.94 -9.54 -7.96
C ARG A 529 14.96 -8.05 -8.29
N CYS A 530 13.79 -7.44 -8.53
CA CYS A 530 13.69 -6.01 -8.79
C CYS A 530 14.18 -5.20 -7.60
N GLN A 531 13.70 -5.47 -6.41
CA GLN A 531 14.07 -4.78 -5.19
C GLN A 531 15.57 -4.91 -4.88
N ASN A 532 16.16 -6.09 -5.10
CA ASN A 532 17.59 -6.28 -4.92
C ASN A 532 18.45 -5.28 -5.73
N LEU A 533 18.13 -5.09 -6.99
CA LEU A 533 18.88 -4.15 -7.84
C LEU A 533 18.52 -2.69 -7.53
N LEU A 534 17.26 -2.39 -7.27
CA LEU A 534 16.78 -1.03 -6.99
C LEU A 534 17.20 -0.51 -5.59
N GLN A 535 17.58 -1.38 -4.69
CA GLN A 535 18.14 -1.00 -3.37
C GLN A 535 19.66 -0.79 -3.41
N ARG A 536 20.33 -1.09 -4.54
CA ARG A 536 21.78 -0.93 -4.69
C ARG A 536 22.13 0.46 -5.18
N GLY A 537 23.32 0.91 -4.79
CA GLY A 537 23.91 2.15 -5.27
C GLY A 537 23.06 3.38 -5.00
N ARG A 538 23.38 4.47 -5.67
CA ARG A 538 22.75 5.78 -5.50
C ARG A 538 21.65 5.99 -6.54
N PHE A 539 20.50 6.47 -6.10
CA PHE A 539 19.42 6.96 -6.97
C PHE A 539 19.92 8.18 -7.77
N VAL A 540 19.68 8.17 -9.07
CA VAL A 540 20.00 9.29 -9.94
C VAL A 540 18.71 10.04 -10.27
N SER A 541 18.61 11.28 -9.78
CA SER A 541 17.45 12.11 -10.05
C SER A 541 17.25 12.31 -11.54
N PRO A 542 16.03 12.14 -12.06
CA PRO A 542 15.74 12.32 -13.48
C PRO A 542 16.07 13.74 -13.95
N SER A 543 16.78 13.84 -15.06
CA SER A 543 17.03 15.07 -15.79
C SER A 543 17.19 14.73 -17.30
N PRO A 544 17.18 15.71 -18.21
CA PRO A 544 17.47 15.43 -19.63
C PRO A 544 18.82 14.74 -19.87
N GLU A 545 19.82 14.99 -19.00
CA GLU A 545 21.15 14.40 -19.12
C GLU A 545 21.28 13.02 -18.44
N THR A 546 20.35 12.63 -17.57
CA THR A 546 20.45 11.40 -16.77
C THR A 546 19.39 10.38 -17.14
N SER A 547 18.31 10.79 -17.78
CA SER A 547 17.16 9.94 -18.12
C SER A 547 17.39 9.16 -19.42
N ALA A 548 16.73 8.01 -19.52
CA ALA A 548 16.65 7.25 -20.76
C ALA A 548 15.75 7.97 -21.77
N GLY A 549 16.17 7.98 -23.04
CA GLY A 549 15.36 8.43 -24.17
C GLY A 549 14.66 7.24 -24.85
N PHE A 550 13.40 7.38 -25.19
CA PHE A 550 12.60 6.35 -25.84
C PHE A 550 11.98 6.88 -27.12
N THR A 551 12.10 6.11 -28.21
CA THR A 551 11.39 6.38 -29.46
C THR A 551 10.69 5.11 -29.90
N ALA A 552 9.35 5.09 -29.81
CA ALA A 552 8.54 4.00 -30.32
C ALA A 552 8.72 3.92 -31.84
N LEU A 553 9.03 2.73 -32.34
CA LEU A 553 9.29 2.50 -33.77
C LEU A 553 8.04 2.01 -34.49
N MET A 554 7.20 1.25 -33.81
CA MET A 554 5.95 0.71 -34.36
C MET A 554 4.90 0.55 -33.28
N PRO A 555 3.65 0.93 -33.55
CA PRO A 555 2.52 0.56 -32.72
C PRO A 555 2.25 -0.93 -32.75
N ASP A 556 1.42 -1.44 -31.82
CA ASP A 556 0.91 -2.79 -31.86
C ASP A 556 -0.14 -2.99 -32.97
N GLU A 557 -0.68 -4.18 -33.09
CA GLU A 557 -1.74 -4.53 -34.07
C GLU A 557 -3.03 -3.71 -33.95
N ASN A 558 -3.26 -3.08 -32.79
CA ASN A 558 -4.40 -2.20 -32.50
C ASN A 558 -4.08 -0.72 -32.68
N GLY A 559 -2.87 -0.39 -33.14
CA GLY A 559 -2.40 0.99 -33.32
C GLY A 559 -1.98 1.67 -32.01
N LEU A 560 -1.82 0.93 -30.91
CA LEU A 560 -1.38 1.47 -29.61
C LEU A 560 0.15 1.48 -29.53
N ASN A 561 0.70 2.55 -28.94
CA ASN A 561 2.12 2.67 -28.69
C ASN A 561 2.43 2.36 -27.22
N PRO A 562 3.48 1.56 -26.94
CA PRO A 562 3.94 1.35 -25.58
C PRO A 562 4.42 2.67 -24.96
N GLN A 563 4.17 2.81 -23.66
CA GLN A 563 4.65 3.93 -22.85
C GLN A 563 5.75 3.43 -21.92
N PHE A 564 6.85 4.16 -21.88
CA PHE A 564 8.02 3.73 -21.11
C PHE A 564 8.28 4.68 -19.95
N LYS A 565 8.57 4.07 -18.80
CA LYS A 565 9.18 4.73 -17.63
C LYS A 565 10.53 4.10 -17.36
N SER A 566 11.42 4.85 -16.71
CA SER A 566 12.72 4.31 -16.28
C SER A 566 13.21 4.97 -15.00
N VAL A 567 14.02 4.22 -14.24
CA VAL A 567 14.80 4.72 -13.11
C VAL A 567 16.26 4.29 -13.26
N ARG A 568 17.19 5.16 -12.88
CA ARG A 568 18.63 4.91 -12.89
C ARG A 568 19.19 4.81 -11.49
N ARG A 569 20.09 3.85 -11.29
CA ARG A 569 20.92 3.73 -10.09
C ARG A 569 22.38 3.60 -10.50
N ASP A 570 23.26 4.33 -9.78
CA ASP A 570 24.71 4.23 -10.01
C ASP A 570 25.40 3.57 -8.80
N LEU A 571 26.22 2.56 -9.08
CA LEU A 571 26.93 1.76 -8.09
C LEU A 571 28.44 1.74 -8.45
N GLY A 572 29.20 2.61 -7.85
CA GLY A 572 30.59 2.84 -8.23
C GLY A 572 30.68 3.23 -9.72
N ASP A 573 31.42 2.45 -10.48
CA ASP A 573 31.56 2.65 -11.94
C ASP A 573 30.41 2.00 -12.75
N ALA A 574 29.52 1.24 -12.14
CA ALA A 574 28.41 0.59 -12.83
C ALA A 574 27.15 1.46 -12.79
N SER A 575 26.31 1.31 -13.81
CA SER A 575 24.96 1.90 -13.86
C SER A 575 23.92 0.84 -14.14
N ILE A 576 22.79 0.98 -13.48
CA ILE A 576 21.60 0.13 -13.59
C ILE A 576 20.45 1.00 -14.04
N PHE A 577 19.79 0.64 -15.15
CA PHE A 577 18.53 1.23 -15.58
C PHE A 577 17.45 0.16 -15.49
N PHE A 578 16.38 0.43 -14.74
CA PHE A 578 15.15 -0.36 -14.86
C PHE A 578 14.24 0.35 -15.84
N ILE A 579 13.77 -0.38 -16.86
CA ILE A 579 12.92 0.15 -17.93
C ILE A 579 11.66 -0.70 -18.00
N ALA A 580 10.51 -0.06 -17.96
CA ALA A 580 9.22 -0.71 -17.99
C ALA A 580 8.32 -0.13 -19.08
N ASN A 581 7.70 -1.03 -19.85
CA ASN A 581 6.51 -0.72 -20.62
C ASN A 581 5.32 -0.73 -19.66
N THR A 582 4.77 0.43 -19.36
CA THR A 582 3.67 0.59 -18.39
C THR A 582 2.28 0.37 -19.01
N GLU A 583 2.24 0.14 -20.35
CA GLU A 583 1.00 -0.14 -21.07
C GLU A 583 0.82 -1.63 -21.40
N ARG A 584 -0.43 -2.02 -21.62
CA ARG A 584 -0.80 -3.40 -21.96
C ARG A 584 -0.81 -3.64 -23.47
N CYS A 585 0.17 -3.06 -24.17
CA CYS A 585 0.41 -3.23 -25.59
C CYS A 585 1.88 -3.59 -25.82
N SER A 586 2.21 -4.11 -26.97
CA SER A 586 3.58 -4.50 -27.35
C SER A 586 4.16 -3.57 -28.40
N GLY A 587 5.49 -3.56 -28.58
CA GLY A 587 6.11 -2.79 -29.63
C GLY A 587 7.63 -2.75 -29.57
N SER A 588 8.22 -2.34 -30.67
CA SER A 588 9.67 -2.10 -30.77
C SER A 588 10.00 -0.66 -30.42
N VAL A 589 11.05 -0.46 -29.64
CA VAL A 589 11.49 0.84 -29.17
C VAL A 589 13.00 1.03 -29.36
N LYS A 590 13.41 2.19 -29.87
CA LYS A 590 14.80 2.64 -29.80
C LYS A 590 15.04 3.28 -28.44
N ILE A 591 16.04 2.78 -27.73
CA ILE A 591 16.44 3.22 -26.40
C ILE A 591 17.78 3.96 -26.53
N ILE A 592 17.89 5.13 -25.94
CA ILE A 592 19.13 5.90 -25.85
C ILE A 592 19.42 6.17 -24.40
N LEU A 593 20.56 5.69 -23.89
CA LEU A 593 20.96 5.83 -22.51
C LEU A 593 22.18 6.74 -22.38
N PRO A 594 22.20 7.66 -21.39
CA PRO A 594 23.32 8.59 -21.19
C PRO A 594 24.48 7.90 -20.46
N ILE A 595 25.07 6.91 -21.09
CA ILE A 595 26.22 6.14 -20.62
C ILE A 595 27.01 5.57 -21.82
N THR A 596 28.30 5.44 -21.66
CA THR A 596 29.21 4.91 -22.69
C THR A 596 30.41 4.18 -22.07
N GLY A 597 31.21 3.51 -22.89
CA GLY A 597 32.45 2.83 -22.50
C GLY A 597 32.23 1.49 -21.76
N ARG A 598 31.02 0.99 -21.71
CA ARG A 598 30.68 -0.28 -21.07
C ARG A 598 29.76 -1.13 -21.92
N GLN A 599 29.89 -2.45 -21.77
CA GLN A 599 29.04 -3.44 -22.42
C GLN A 599 27.63 -3.36 -21.82
N PRO A 600 26.56 -3.11 -22.61
CA PRO A 600 25.20 -3.22 -22.14
C PRO A 600 24.80 -4.69 -21.92
N GLU A 601 24.21 -4.99 -20.79
CA GLU A 601 23.62 -6.28 -20.44
C GLU A 601 22.11 -6.13 -20.26
N LEU A 602 21.32 -7.08 -20.74
CA LEU A 602 19.89 -7.19 -20.49
C LEU A 602 19.63 -8.27 -19.45
N TRP A 603 19.02 -7.87 -18.35
CA TRP A 603 18.66 -8.75 -17.24
C TRP A 603 17.13 -8.82 -17.10
N ASP A 604 16.58 -10.02 -17.22
CA ASP A 604 15.15 -10.27 -17.11
C ASP A 604 14.79 -10.78 -15.70
N ALA A 605 14.11 -9.94 -14.93
CA ALA A 605 13.73 -10.27 -13.56
C ALA A 605 12.60 -11.31 -13.47
N VAL A 606 11.79 -11.49 -14.53
CA VAL A 606 10.74 -12.53 -14.58
C VAL A 606 11.38 -13.91 -14.55
N TRP A 607 12.38 -14.13 -15.39
CA TRP A 607 13.05 -15.44 -15.52
C TRP A 607 14.36 -15.55 -14.74
N GLY A 608 14.90 -14.45 -14.23
CA GLY A 608 16.22 -14.42 -13.57
C GLY A 608 17.37 -14.68 -14.57
N THR A 609 17.20 -14.30 -15.82
CA THR A 609 18.21 -14.50 -16.87
C THR A 609 19.00 -13.23 -17.16
N MET A 610 20.23 -13.39 -17.61
CA MET A 610 21.16 -12.31 -17.93
C MET A 610 21.85 -12.62 -19.26
N ARG A 611 21.95 -11.62 -20.13
CA ARG A 611 22.69 -11.73 -21.40
C ARG A 611 23.28 -10.40 -21.84
N ASP A 612 24.34 -10.44 -22.62
CA ASP A 612 24.89 -9.25 -23.28
C ASP A 612 23.97 -8.79 -24.42
N ILE A 613 23.83 -7.49 -24.60
CA ILE A 613 23.23 -6.89 -25.78
C ILE A 613 24.33 -6.86 -26.86
N GLN A 614 24.05 -7.45 -28.03
CA GLN A 614 25.04 -7.61 -29.08
C GLN A 614 24.99 -6.47 -30.10
N ASP A 615 23.80 -5.99 -30.42
CA ASP A 615 23.56 -4.94 -31.42
C ASP A 615 23.27 -3.60 -30.71
N TYR A 616 24.32 -2.75 -30.64
CA TYR A 616 24.24 -1.43 -30.02
C TYR A 616 25.25 -0.44 -30.62
N GLU A 617 24.97 0.82 -30.47
CA GLU A 617 25.82 1.93 -30.89
C GLU A 617 26.32 2.74 -29.68
N GLN A 618 27.53 3.26 -29.70
CA GLN A 618 28.04 4.23 -28.74
C GLN A 618 28.70 5.42 -29.43
N ASP A 619 28.36 6.64 -29.05
CA ASP A 619 28.83 7.89 -29.62
C ASP A 619 29.80 8.68 -28.73
N GLY A 620 30.32 8.09 -27.68
CA GLY A 620 31.16 8.74 -26.68
C GLY A 620 30.40 9.46 -25.57
N LYS A 621 29.06 9.57 -25.62
CA LYS A 621 28.17 10.12 -24.59
C LYS A 621 27.04 9.17 -24.28
N THR A 622 26.52 8.50 -25.28
CA THR A 622 25.30 7.66 -25.14
C THR A 622 25.54 6.26 -25.70
N THR A 623 24.72 5.32 -25.26
CA THR A 623 24.54 3.99 -25.82
C THR A 623 23.12 3.88 -26.35
N GLY A 624 22.98 3.51 -27.63
CA GLY A 624 21.70 3.34 -28.32
C GLY A 624 21.50 1.92 -28.83
N PHE A 625 20.32 1.37 -28.74
CA PHE A 625 19.94 0.05 -29.32
C PHE A 625 18.40 -0.06 -29.42
N THR A 626 17.96 -1.09 -30.13
CA THR A 626 16.52 -1.38 -30.26
C THR A 626 16.16 -2.66 -29.53
N LEU A 627 15.05 -2.65 -28.82
CA LEU A 627 14.44 -3.82 -28.20
C LEU A 627 12.95 -3.89 -28.54
N TYR A 628 12.42 -5.12 -28.55
CA TYR A 628 11.00 -5.36 -28.55
C TYR A 628 10.54 -5.63 -27.11
N PHE A 629 9.45 -5.00 -26.73
CA PHE A 629 8.75 -5.24 -25.47
C PHE A 629 7.38 -5.86 -25.72
N ALA A 630 7.12 -6.96 -25.07
CA ALA A 630 5.77 -7.47 -24.96
C ALA A 630 4.91 -6.57 -24.06
N SER A 631 3.62 -6.83 -24.00
CA SER A 631 2.67 -6.14 -23.11
C SER A 631 3.17 -6.15 -21.66
N ALA A 632 3.27 -4.98 -21.05
CA ALA A 632 3.71 -4.81 -19.66
C ALA A 632 5.09 -5.43 -19.31
N GLN A 633 5.97 -5.62 -20.31
CA GLN A 633 7.30 -6.18 -20.09
C GLN A 633 8.26 -5.13 -19.55
N SER A 634 9.21 -5.55 -18.72
CA SER A 634 10.24 -4.70 -18.15
C SER A 634 11.57 -5.45 -18.07
N PHE A 635 12.68 -4.68 -18.12
CA PHE A 635 14.03 -5.20 -18.05
C PHE A 635 14.94 -4.29 -17.23
N PHE A 636 16.00 -4.88 -16.68
CA PHE A 636 17.16 -4.13 -16.25
C PHE A 636 18.18 -4.07 -17.37
N LEU A 637 18.73 -2.87 -17.61
CA LEU A 637 19.88 -2.64 -18.47
C LEU A 637 21.06 -2.30 -17.58
N VAL A 638 22.04 -3.19 -17.55
CA VAL A 638 23.16 -3.13 -16.62
C VAL A 638 24.45 -2.84 -17.36
N PHE A 639 25.21 -1.86 -16.90
CA PHE A 639 26.47 -1.42 -17.45
C PHE A 639 27.58 -1.57 -16.40
N ARG A 640 28.15 -2.75 -16.27
CA ARG A 640 29.19 -3.06 -15.28
C ARG A 640 30.53 -3.50 -15.90
N LYS A 641 30.50 -4.14 -17.07
CA LYS A 641 31.67 -4.66 -17.75
C LYS A 641 32.31 -3.57 -18.58
N PRO A 642 33.64 -3.24 -18.42
CA PRO A 642 34.34 -2.37 -19.35
C PRO A 642 34.34 -2.98 -20.74
N LEU A 643 34.33 -2.15 -21.77
CA LEU A 643 34.57 -2.63 -23.15
C LEU A 643 35.98 -3.15 -23.29
N ALA A 644 36.12 -4.36 -23.87
CA ALA A 644 37.42 -4.97 -24.10
C ALA A 644 38.29 -4.18 -25.12
N LYS A 645 37.64 -3.43 -26.03
CA LYS A 645 38.27 -2.49 -27.00
C LYS A 645 37.31 -1.32 -27.21
N PRO A 646 37.82 -0.08 -27.44
CA PRO A 646 37.00 1.00 -27.97
C PRO A 646 36.33 0.56 -29.25
N LEU A 647 35.04 0.81 -29.39
CA LEU A 647 34.34 0.55 -30.66
C LEU A 647 34.91 1.47 -31.74
N ASP A 648 35.54 0.91 -32.75
CA ASP A 648 35.81 1.64 -33.99
C ASP A 648 34.45 2.13 -34.54
N LYS A 649 34.44 3.36 -35.09
CA LYS A 649 33.23 4.03 -35.61
C LYS A 649 32.61 3.33 -36.83
N LYS A 650 32.86 2.06 -37.01
CA LYS A 650 32.28 1.21 -38.04
C LYS A 650 31.61 0.01 -37.40
N THR A 651 30.34 0.04 -37.35
CA THR A 651 29.46 -1.08 -37.67
C THR A 651 28.09 -0.87 -37.12
N VAL A 652 27.28 -0.07 -37.75
CA VAL A 652 25.88 -0.42 -37.93
C VAL A 652 25.58 -0.18 -39.40
N SER A 653 25.36 -1.26 -40.10
CA SER A 653 24.82 -1.20 -41.45
C SER A 653 23.40 -0.63 -41.33
N PRO A 654 23.06 0.47 -42.03
CA PRO A 654 21.71 1.03 -42.02
C PRO A 654 20.63 0.10 -42.57
N GLN A 655 21.02 -1.10 -43.00
CA GLN A 655 20.14 -2.08 -43.67
C GLN A 655 19.31 -2.96 -42.71
N HIS A 656 19.53 -2.88 -41.38
CA HIS A 656 18.76 -3.66 -40.40
C HIS A 656 17.85 -2.80 -39.53
N ILE A 657 17.41 -1.62 -39.97
CA ILE A 657 16.27 -0.88 -39.39
C ILE A 657 14.95 -1.56 -39.86
N GLY A 658 14.88 -2.85 -39.69
CA GLY A 658 13.70 -3.66 -39.88
C GLY A 658 13.24 -4.19 -38.52
N LEU A 659 12.00 -4.57 -38.42
CA LEU A 659 11.22 -5.08 -37.28
C LEU A 659 11.89 -6.09 -36.33
N ASN A 660 13.11 -6.55 -36.62
CA ASN A 660 13.85 -7.58 -35.90
C ASN A 660 15.25 -7.10 -35.59
N ALA A 661 15.37 -6.15 -34.66
CA ALA A 661 16.69 -5.82 -34.11
C ALA A 661 17.30 -7.07 -33.46
N GLY A 662 18.57 -7.36 -33.79
CA GLY A 662 19.29 -8.57 -33.37
C GLY A 662 19.39 -8.86 -31.88
N ASN A 663 18.76 -7.99 -31.05
CA ASN A 663 18.69 -8.12 -29.60
C ASN A 663 17.46 -8.85 -29.11
N THR A 664 16.47 -9.14 -29.99
CA THR A 664 15.24 -9.88 -29.60
C THR A 664 15.11 -11.12 -30.47
N PRO A 665 15.03 -12.34 -29.91
CA PRO A 665 14.89 -13.56 -30.66
C PRO A 665 13.67 -13.54 -31.58
N VAL A 666 13.86 -13.94 -32.86
CA VAL A 666 12.75 -14.18 -33.80
C VAL A 666 12.33 -15.63 -33.69
N LEU A 667 11.05 -15.84 -33.39
CA LEU A 667 10.46 -17.16 -33.23
C LEU A 667 9.63 -17.53 -34.45
N GLU A 668 9.86 -18.73 -34.99
CA GLU A 668 9.04 -19.34 -36.03
C GLU A 668 8.10 -20.39 -35.41
N THR A 669 6.85 -20.38 -35.80
CA THR A 669 5.89 -21.42 -35.38
C THR A 669 6.16 -22.70 -36.11
N VAL A 670 6.52 -23.74 -35.38
CA VAL A 670 6.82 -25.09 -35.92
C VAL A 670 5.53 -25.91 -35.98
N ALA A 671 4.67 -25.80 -34.97
CA ALA A 671 3.42 -26.53 -34.87
C ALA A 671 2.40 -25.80 -34.02
N THR A 672 1.12 -25.96 -34.39
CA THR A 672 -0.02 -25.65 -33.51
C THR A 672 -0.52 -26.93 -32.88
N LEU A 673 -0.74 -26.94 -31.56
CA LEU A 673 -1.20 -28.10 -30.80
C LEU A 673 -2.72 -28.25 -30.92
N GLU A 674 -3.17 -28.67 -32.11
CA GLU A 674 -4.59 -28.82 -32.43
C GLU A 674 -5.22 -30.07 -31.79
N GLY A 675 -6.57 -30.14 -31.80
CA GLY A 675 -7.38 -31.26 -31.32
C GLY A 675 -7.58 -31.23 -29.79
N SER A 676 -8.18 -32.29 -29.27
CA SER A 676 -8.72 -32.36 -27.92
C SER A 676 -7.64 -32.33 -26.83
N TRP A 677 -8.03 -31.81 -25.67
CA TRP A 677 -7.26 -31.78 -24.43
C TRP A 677 -8.01 -32.51 -23.33
N HIS A 678 -7.34 -33.35 -22.55
CA HIS A 678 -7.87 -33.86 -21.30
C HIS A 678 -7.72 -32.77 -20.24
N VAL A 679 -8.83 -32.45 -19.53
CA VAL A 679 -8.84 -31.40 -18.50
C VAL A 679 -9.39 -31.96 -17.20
N ALA A 680 -8.68 -31.74 -16.12
CA ALA A 680 -9.08 -32.14 -14.78
C ALA A 680 -9.24 -30.92 -13.88
N PHE A 681 -10.40 -30.80 -13.25
CA PHE A 681 -10.74 -29.80 -12.24
C PHE A 681 -10.77 -30.45 -10.84
N ASP A 682 -10.79 -29.63 -9.80
CA ASP A 682 -10.96 -30.12 -8.43
C ASP A 682 -12.46 -30.25 -8.08
N PRO A 683 -12.97 -31.49 -7.82
CA PRO A 683 -14.38 -31.67 -7.45
C PRO A 683 -14.77 -31.01 -6.13
N ALA A 684 -13.83 -30.76 -5.24
CA ALA A 684 -14.09 -30.04 -3.99
C ALA A 684 -14.61 -28.60 -4.23
N TRP A 685 -14.34 -28.04 -5.40
CA TRP A 685 -14.79 -26.70 -5.84
C TRP A 685 -15.83 -26.77 -6.96
N GLY A 686 -16.48 -27.92 -7.16
CA GLY A 686 -17.61 -28.12 -8.06
C GLY A 686 -17.24 -28.44 -9.51
N GLY A 687 -15.96 -28.54 -9.85
CA GLY A 687 -15.53 -28.92 -11.19
C GLY A 687 -15.48 -30.44 -11.40
N PRO A 688 -15.58 -30.95 -12.66
CA PRO A 688 -15.42 -32.38 -12.92
C PRO A 688 -13.98 -32.84 -12.75
N SER A 689 -13.77 -34.02 -12.15
CA SER A 689 -12.42 -34.60 -11.97
C SER A 689 -11.74 -34.94 -13.30
N SER A 690 -12.50 -35.11 -14.38
CA SER A 690 -11.99 -35.34 -15.73
C SER A 690 -13.05 -34.98 -16.76
N THR A 691 -12.60 -34.26 -17.79
CA THR A 691 -13.42 -33.95 -18.98
C THR A 691 -12.52 -33.83 -20.21
N VAL A 692 -13.11 -33.75 -21.39
CA VAL A 692 -12.40 -33.55 -22.64
C VAL A 692 -12.86 -32.20 -23.25
N PHE A 693 -11.92 -31.34 -23.54
CA PHE A 693 -12.17 -30.15 -24.34
C PHE A 693 -11.75 -30.43 -25.77
N GLU A 694 -12.72 -30.55 -26.67
CA GLU A 694 -12.47 -30.80 -28.10
C GLU A 694 -11.70 -29.65 -28.75
N SER A 695 -11.90 -28.44 -28.23
CA SER A 695 -11.10 -27.24 -28.52
C SER A 695 -10.93 -26.43 -27.26
N LEU A 696 -9.84 -25.69 -27.18
CA LEU A 696 -9.59 -24.75 -26.08
C LEU A 696 -10.68 -23.66 -26.10
N THR A 697 -11.24 -23.39 -24.93
CA THR A 697 -12.36 -22.43 -24.77
C THR A 697 -12.32 -21.79 -23.39
N ASP A 698 -12.94 -20.61 -23.30
CA ASP A 698 -13.16 -19.94 -22.03
C ASP A 698 -14.12 -20.76 -21.15
N TRP A 699 -13.74 -21.04 -19.90
CA TRP A 699 -14.57 -21.79 -18.95
C TRP A 699 -15.94 -21.14 -18.75
N THR A 700 -16.01 -19.82 -18.80
CA THR A 700 -17.24 -19.06 -18.59
C THR A 700 -18.31 -19.31 -19.67
N LEU A 701 -17.90 -19.80 -20.83
CA LEU A 701 -18.77 -20.16 -21.95
C LEU A 701 -19.17 -21.63 -21.95
N HIS A 702 -18.63 -22.45 -21.05
CA HIS A 702 -18.87 -23.87 -21.00
C HIS A 702 -20.32 -24.19 -20.57
N PRO A 703 -21.01 -25.18 -21.16
CA PRO A 703 -22.40 -25.55 -20.80
C PRO A 703 -22.51 -26.13 -19.38
N ASP A 704 -21.48 -26.83 -18.90
CA ASP A 704 -21.43 -27.35 -17.54
C ASP A 704 -21.24 -26.21 -16.54
N THR A 705 -22.19 -26.04 -15.62
CA THR A 705 -22.17 -24.99 -14.59
C THR A 705 -21.02 -25.18 -13.60
N GLY A 706 -20.57 -26.40 -13.36
CA GLY A 706 -19.42 -26.72 -12.53
C GLY A 706 -18.11 -26.17 -13.11
N ILE A 707 -18.00 -26.11 -14.44
CA ILE A 707 -16.88 -25.49 -15.15
C ILE A 707 -17.09 -23.98 -15.30
N ARG A 708 -18.31 -23.56 -15.68
CA ARG A 708 -18.63 -22.15 -15.92
C ARG A 708 -18.34 -21.26 -14.73
N TYR A 709 -18.65 -21.70 -13.53
CA TYR A 709 -18.46 -20.98 -12.28
C TYR A 709 -17.24 -21.47 -11.50
N TYR A 710 -16.34 -22.22 -12.11
CA TYR A 710 -15.19 -22.76 -11.41
C TYR A 710 -14.17 -21.66 -11.05
N SER A 711 -13.64 -21.74 -9.83
CA SER A 711 -12.46 -20.99 -9.39
C SER A 711 -11.46 -21.93 -8.74
N GLY A 712 -10.21 -21.85 -9.19
CA GLY A 712 -9.14 -22.75 -8.78
C GLY A 712 -8.22 -23.09 -9.94
N ALA A 713 -7.41 -24.14 -9.76
CA ALA A 713 -6.54 -24.65 -10.80
C ALA A 713 -7.20 -25.78 -11.60
N ALA A 714 -6.99 -25.79 -12.91
CA ALA A 714 -7.36 -26.92 -13.77
C ALA A 714 -6.17 -27.36 -14.63
N LYS A 715 -5.99 -28.67 -14.73
CA LYS A 715 -4.85 -29.29 -15.41
C LYS A 715 -5.25 -29.78 -16.81
N TYR A 716 -4.65 -29.18 -17.82
CA TYR A 716 -4.72 -29.58 -19.21
C TYR A 716 -3.61 -30.55 -19.52
N THR A 717 -3.94 -31.68 -20.15
CA THR A 717 -2.94 -32.69 -20.55
C THR A 717 -3.10 -33.02 -22.02
N LYS A 718 -2.00 -33.06 -22.73
CA LYS A 718 -1.92 -33.47 -24.15
C LYS A 718 -0.60 -34.17 -24.42
N THR A 719 -0.68 -35.22 -25.26
CA THR A 719 0.49 -35.91 -25.79
C THR A 719 0.63 -35.60 -27.25
N ILE A 720 1.82 -35.22 -27.68
CA ILE A 720 2.13 -34.94 -29.09
C ILE A 720 3.37 -35.69 -29.51
N HIS A 721 3.47 -35.99 -30.81
CA HIS A 721 4.63 -36.62 -31.40
C HIS A 721 5.48 -35.61 -32.19
N HIS A 722 6.73 -35.41 -31.77
CA HIS A 722 7.68 -34.53 -32.45
C HIS A 722 8.64 -35.34 -33.34
N SER A 723 8.57 -35.17 -34.67
CA SER A 723 9.36 -35.93 -35.64
C SER A 723 10.70 -35.27 -35.97
N GLY A 724 10.92 -34.01 -35.55
CA GLY A 724 12.16 -33.28 -35.81
C GLY A 724 13.36 -33.78 -35.02
N GLN A 725 14.58 -33.73 -35.58
CA GLN A 725 15.79 -33.87 -34.80
C GLN A 725 16.02 -32.61 -33.98
N HIS A 726 16.55 -32.75 -32.77
CA HIS A 726 16.94 -31.62 -31.93
C HIS A 726 18.26 -31.05 -32.52
N ASP A 727 18.15 -29.92 -33.22
CA ASP A 727 19.28 -29.25 -33.90
C ASP A 727 20.06 -28.28 -32.99
N GLY A 728 19.75 -28.30 -31.69
CA GLY A 728 20.31 -27.37 -30.68
C GLY A 728 19.59 -26.03 -30.58
N SER A 729 18.56 -25.77 -31.39
CA SER A 729 17.77 -24.55 -31.28
C SER A 729 16.87 -24.57 -30.03
N THR A 730 16.58 -23.40 -29.48
CA THR A 730 15.67 -23.27 -28.35
C THR A 730 14.22 -23.47 -28.79
N ASN A 731 13.51 -24.39 -28.16
CA ASN A 731 12.09 -24.63 -28.38
C ASN A 731 11.23 -23.93 -27.32
N TRP A 732 10.24 -23.17 -27.77
CA TRP A 732 9.33 -22.43 -26.94
C TRP A 732 7.92 -22.97 -27.05
N LEU A 733 7.27 -23.20 -25.90
CA LEU A 733 5.84 -23.42 -25.85
C LEU A 733 5.15 -22.08 -25.59
N ASP A 734 4.45 -21.58 -26.59
CA ASP A 734 3.66 -20.34 -26.50
C ASP A 734 2.20 -20.72 -26.23
N LEU A 735 1.67 -20.22 -25.12
CA LEU A 735 0.33 -20.57 -24.63
C LEU A 735 -0.81 -19.78 -25.35
N GLY A 736 -0.41 -18.77 -26.17
CA GLY A 736 -1.39 -17.84 -26.72
C GLY A 736 -2.09 -17.05 -25.63
N VAL A 737 -3.43 -17.10 -25.61
CA VAL A 737 -4.24 -16.45 -24.55
C VAL A 737 -4.45 -17.42 -23.39
N CYS A 738 -4.04 -17.00 -22.20
CA CYS A 738 -4.17 -17.76 -20.96
C CYS A 738 -4.70 -16.85 -19.84
N HIS A 739 -5.75 -17.25 -19.15
CA HIS A 739 -6.36 -16.56 -18.02
C HIS A 739 -6.27 -17.43 -16.76
N HIS A 740 -5.34 -17.18 -15.77
CA HIS A 740 -4.53 -15.96 -15.67
C HIS A 740 -3.07 -16.30 -15.41
N ILE A 741 -2.74 -17.52 -14.96
CA ILE A 741 -1.40 -17.97 -14.58
C ILE A 741 -1.29 -19.46 -14.87
N ALA A 742 -0.18 -19.90 -15.45
CA ALA A 742 -0.01 -21.28 -15.88
C ALA A 742 1.31 -21.87 -15.38
N THR A 743 1.24 -23.06 -14.76
CA THR A 743 2.42 -23.89 -14.48
C THR A 743 2.58 -24.90 -15.61
N VAL A 744 3.78 -24.96 -16.21
CA VAL A 744 4.06 -25.83 -17.35
C VAL A 744 4.98 -26.97 -16.95
N THR A 745 4.57 -28.21 -17.27
CA THR A 745 5.34 -29.42 -17.07
C THR A 745 5.42 -30.19 -18.39
N VAL A 746 6.61 -30.62 -18.78
CA VAL A 746 6.83 -31.43 -19.97
C VAL A 746 7.57 -32.69 -19.59
N ASN A 747 7.06 -33.84 -20.00
CA ASN A 747 7.64 -35.15 -19.72
C ASN A 747 7.94 -35.36 -18.21
N GLY A 748 7.07 -34.83 -17.33
CA GLY A 748 7.20 -34.94 -15.88
C GLY A 748 8.20 -33.95 -15.27
N LYS A 749 8.87 -33.09 -16.05
CA LYS A 749 9.77 -32.05 -15.58
C LYS A 749 9.01 -30.72 -15.51
N SER A 750 8.88 -30.12 -14.34
CA SER A 750 8.37 -28.76 -14.20
C SER A 750 9.37 -27.76 -14.80
N LEU A 751 8.88 -26.87 -15.66
CA LEU A 751 9.68 -25.88 -16.37
C LEU A 751 9.51 -24.48 -15.79
N GLY A 752 8.47 -24.27 -14.98
CA GLY A 752 8.20 -22.98 -14.32
C GLY A 752 6.78 -22.47 -14.53
N VAL A 753 6.61 -21.19 -14.25
CA VAL A 753 5.31 -20.51 -14.25
C VAL A 753 5.30 -19.39 -15.25
N VAL A 754 4.31 -19.40 -16.14
CA VAL A 754 4.00 -18.31 -17.07
C VAL A 754 2.88 -17.47 -16.44
N TRP A 755 3.18 -16.24 -16.06
CA TRP A 755 2.25 -15.40 -15.33
C TRP A 755 2.10 -13.98 -15.92
N THR A 756 2.87 -13.65 -16.93
CA THR A 756 2.86 -12.36 -17.65
C THR A 756 3.26 -12.55 -19.10
N ALA A 757 2.99 -11.59 -19.96
CA ALA A 757 3.48 -11.59 -21.32
C ALA A 757 5.02 -11.47 -21.39
N PRO A 758 5.64 -12.10 -22.42
CA PRO A 758 5.03 -12.99 -23.38
C PRO A 758 4.64 -14.33 -22.78
N TRP A 759 3.46 -14.84 -23.13
CA TRP A 759 2.86 -16.07 -22.56
C TRP A 759 3.54 -17.33 -23.10
N ARG A 760 4.84 -17.45 -22.91
CA ARG A 760 5.65 -18.56 -23.43
C ARG A 760 6.75 -18.99 -22.45
N ILE A 761 7.19 -20.22 -22.62
CA ILE A 761 8.26 -20.82 -21.79
C ILE A 761 9.18 -21.67 -22.65
N ASP A 762 10.49 -21.70 -22.32
CA ASP A 762 11.47 -22.58 -22.92
C ASP A 762 11.21 -24.03 -22.49
N VAL A 763 10.91 -24.90 -23.47
CA VAL A 763 10.66 -26.32 -23.25
C VAL A 763 11.86 -27.20 -23.59
N SER A 764 12.92 -26.64 -24.20
CA SER A 764 14.11 -27.38 -24.60
C SER A 764 14.70 -28.27 -23.50
N PRO A 765 14.72 -27.88 -22.24
CA PRO A 765 15.29 -28.73 -21.16
C PRO A 765 14.56 -30.04 -20.92
N ALA A 766 13.33 -30.20 -21.42
CA ALA A 766 12.51 -31.41 -21.27
C ALA A 766 11.99 -31.97 -22.61
N TRP A 767 12.22 -31.26 -23.70
CA TRP A 767 11.72 -31.63 -25.02
C TRP A 767 12.59 -32.76 -25.66
N LYS A 768 11.95 -33.69 -26.37
CA LYS A 768 12.65 -34.80 -27.00
C LYS A 768 12.02 -35.16 -28.34
N THR A 769 12.77 -35.82 -29.21
CA THR A 769 12.26 -36.48 -30.42
C THR A 769 11.31 -37.63 -30.00
N GLY A 770 10.19 -37.79 -30.69
CA GLY A 770 9.14 -38.75 -30.39
C GLY A 770 8.05 -38.19 -29.55
N GLU A 771 7.54 -38.97 -28.61
CA GLU A 771 6.38 -38.64 -27.80
C GLU A 771 6.76 -37.63 -26.70
N ASN A 772 6.01 -36.52 -26.61
CA ASN A 772 6.11 -35.53 -25.55
C ASN A 772 4.75 -35.35 -24.88
N ARG A 773 4.73 -35.52 -23.57
CA ARG A 773 3.56 -35.27 -22.71
C ARG A 773 3.67 -33.86 -22.12
N ILE A 774 2.70 -33.03 -22.44
CA ILE A 774 2.58 -31.65 -21.97
C ILE A 774 1.46 -31.57 -20.94
N GLU A 775 1.75 -30.95 -19.79
CA GLU A 775 0.78 -30.61 -18.76
C GLU A 775 0.83 -29.09 -18.51
N ILE A 776 -0.32 -28.42 -18.60
CA ILE A 776 -0.47 -27.00 -18.35
C ILE A 776 -1.54 -26.85 -17.26
N GLU A 777 -1.13 -26.45 -16.05
CA GLU A 777 -2.05 -26.19 -14.95
C GLU A 777 -2.34 -24.70 -14.88
N VAL A 778 -3.60 -24.34 -15.18
CA VAL A 778 -4.05 -22.94 -15.23
C VAL A 778 -4.88 -22.63 -14.01
N ALA A 779 -4.52 -21.58 -13.27
CA ALA A 779 -5.32 -21.07 -12.16
C ALA A 779 -6.00 -19.75 -12.57
N ASN A 780 -7.29 -19.65 -12.31
CA ASN A 780 -8.07 -18.41 -12.46
C ASN A 780 -8.27 -17.69 -11.11
N VAL A 781 -9.27 -16.84 -11.01
CA VAL A 781 -9.57 -15.98 -9.86
C VAL A 781 -10.84 -16.42 -9.14
N TRP A 782 -11.06 -15.97 -7.88
CA TRP A 782 -12.23 -16.33 -7.07
C TRP A 782 -13.56 -15.81 -7.58
N ALA A 783 -13.57 -14.73 -8.37
CA ALA A 783 -14.78 -14.05 -8.82
C ALA A 783 -15.87 -15.00 -9.34
N ASN A 784 -15.52 -15.97 -10.21
CA ASN A 784 -16.50 -16.86 -10.84
C ASN A 784 -17.19 -17.77 -9.83
N ARG A 785 -16.47 -18.33 -8.85
CA ARG A 785 -17.09 -19.19 -7.83
C ARG A 785 -17.98 -18.39 -6.90
N LEU A 786 -17.57 -17.17 -6.53
CA LEU A 786 -18.38 -16.29 -5.70
C LEU A 786 -19.69 -15.90 -6.42
N ILE A 787 -19.64 -15.61 -7.72
CA ILE A 787 -20.83 -15.37 -8.55
C ILE A 787 -21.67 -16.63 -8.69
N GLY A 788 -21.04 -17.79 -8.84
CA GLY A 788 -21.70 -19.07 -8.93
C GLY A 788 -22.47 -19.43 -7.66
N ASP A 789 -21.92 -19.14 -6.49
CA ASP A 789 -22.58 -19.36 -5.21
C ASP A 789 -23.81 -18.45 -5.03
N GLU A 790 -23.83 -17.28 -5.65
CA GLU A 790 -24.99 -16.38 -5.63
C GLU A 790 -26.17 -16.89 -6.52
N GLN A 791 -25.99 -17.93 -7.33
CA GLN A 791 -27.09 -18.60 -8.02
C GLN A 791 -27.96 -19.44 -7.05
N GLU A 792 -27.40 -19.82 -5.89
CA GLU A 792 -28.03 -20.62 -4.86
C GLU A 792 -28.53 -19.77 -3.70
N PRO A 793 -29.57 -20.19 -2.94
CA PRO A 793 -29.98 -19.47 -1.75
C PRO A 793 -28.84 -19.26 -0.74
N PRO A 794 -28.75 -18.11 -0.07
CA PRO A 794 -27.73 -17.87 0.94
C PRO A 794 -27.95 -18.75 2.17
N ASP A 795 -26.88 -19.23 2.79
CA ASP A 795 -26.90 -20.03 4.01
C ASP A 795 -26.46 -19.25 5.28
N TRP A 796 -26.35 -17.93 5.14
CA TRP A 796 -26.29 -16.93 6.22
C TRP A 796 -26.90 -15.61 5.76
N ILE A 797 -27.06 -14.68 6.71
CA ILE A 797 -27.65 -13.38 6.46
C ILE A 797 -26.56 -12.35 6.21
N TRP A 798 -26.71 -11.62 5.12
CA TRP A 798 -25.89 -10.44 4.84
C TRP A 798 -26.52 -9.19 5.45
N GLU A 799 -25.66 -8.29 5.94
CA GLU A 799 -26.05 -6.97 6.42
C GLU A 799 -25.42 -5.91 5.54
N THR A 800 -26.24 -4.99 5.06
CA THR A 800 -25.75 -3.87 4.26
C THR A 800 -24.99 -2.91 5.16
N GLY A 801 -23.77 -2.56 4.77
CA GLY A 801 -22.96 -1.54 5.40
C GLY A 801 -23.56 -0.15 5.28
N ALA A 802 -22.71 0.89 5.39
CA ALA A 802 -23.17 2.26 5.18
C ALA A 802 -23.61 2.41 3.70
N PRO A 803 -24.91 2.64 3.41
CA PRO A 803 -25.38 2.72 2.03
C PRO A 803 -24.73 3.83 1.21
N GLU A 804 -24.32 4.90 1.91
CA GLU A 804 -23.64 6.06 1.31
C GLU A 804 -22.25 5.75 0.74
N LEU A 805 -21.64 4.63 1.13
CA LEU A 805 -20.30 4.26 0.68
C LEU A 805 -20.30 3.19 -0.43
N ASP A 806 -21.48 2.66 -0.81
CA ASP A 806 -21.64 1.53 -1.76
C ASP A 806 -20.66 0.38 -1.52
N SER A 807 -20.39 0.11 -0.26
CA SER A 807 -19.26 -0.70 0.18
C SER A 807 -19.59 -2.19 0.28
N GLY A 808 -20.77 -2.62 -0.14
CA GLY A 808 -21.22 -4.00 -0.15
C GLY A 808 -21.86 -4.46 1.14
N GLN A 809 -21.82 -5.76 1.40
CA GLN A 809 -22.51 -6.39 2.52
C GLN A 809 -21.54 -7.24 3.32
N VAL A 810 -21.63 -7.14 4.65
CA VAL A 810 -20.88 -7.96 5.59
C VAL A 810 -21.75 -9.08 6.15
N MET A 811 -21.15 -10.19 6.53
CA MET A 811 -21.84 -11.26 7.25
C MET A 811 -22.40 -10.72 8.56
N LYS A 812 -23.74 -10.88 8.80
CA LYS A 812 -24.39 -10.35 9.98
C LYS A 812 -23.92 -11.06 11.27
N GLU A 813 -23.87 -12.39 11.20
CA GLU A 813 -23.40 -13.23 12.31
C GLU A 813 -22.85 -14.53 11.71
N PHE A 814 -21.91 -15.17 12.41
CA PHE A 814 -21.44 -16.48 12.02
C PHE A 814 -22.58 -17.50 12.12
N PRO A 815 -22.80 -18.34 11.07
CA PRO A 815 -23.90 -19.30 11.07
C PRO A 815 -23.67 -20.43 12.07
N GLU A 816 -24.77 -20.93 12.65
CA GLU A 816 -24.75 -21.96 13.70
C GLU A 816 -24.01 -23.23 13.26
N TRP A 817 -24.20 -23.67 12.01
CA TRP A 817 -23.48 -24.83 11.47
C TRP A 817 -21.97 -24.63 11.47
N PHE A 818 -21.50 -23.43 11.22
CA PHE A 818 -20.08 -23.08 11.28
C PHE A 818 -19.55 -23.10 12.72
N LEU A 819 -20.26 -22.47 13.65
CA LEU A 819 -19.88 -22.41 15.08
C LEU A 819 -19.86 -23.80 15.71
N LYS A 820 -20.82 -24.67 15.35
CA LYS A 820 -20.92 -26.04 15.84
C LYS A 820 -20.05 -27.04 15.08
N LYS A 821 -19.34 -26.59 14.02
CA LYS A 821 -18.55 -27.43 13.11
C LYS A 821 -19.38 -28.56 12.45
N GLU A 822 -20.66 -28.28 12.21
CA GLU A 822 -21.58 -29.15 11.50
C GLU A 822 -21.38 -29.07 9.98
N PRO A 823 -21.85 -30.04 9.19
CA PRO A 823 -21.85 -29.94 7.74
C PRO A 823 -22.63 -28.72 7.27
N ARG A 824 -22.12 -28.07 6.21
CA ARG A 824 -22.80 -26.93 5.58
C ARG A 824 -24.17 -27.37 5.03
N PRO A 825 -25.26 -26.61 5.26
CA PRO A 825 -26.59 -26.95 4.79
C PRO A 825 -26.71 -27.05 3.27
N SER A 826 -26.07 -26.16 2.52
CA SER A 826 -26.04 -26.18 1.06
C SER A 826 -24.92 -27.09 0.55
N SER A 827 -25.24 -28.03 -0.33
CA SER A 827 -24.26 -28.85 -1.05
C SER A 827 -23.81 -28.20 -2.38
N LYS A 828 -24.34 -27.02 -2.73
CA LYS A 828 -24.08 -26.33 -4.00
C LYS A 828 -23.37 -25.01 -3.84
N ARG A 829 -23.24 -24.51 -2.61
CA ARG A 829 -22.37 -23.38 -2.29
C ARG A 829 -21.03 -23.89 -1.82
N TYR A 830 -19.96 -23.43 -2.42
CA TYR A 830 -18.59 -23.92 -2.18
C TYR A 830 -17.74 -22.90 -1.40
N ALA A 831 -17.82 -21.62 -1.78
CA ALA A 831 -17.04 -20.58 -1.14
C ALA A 831 -17.59 -20.19 0.24
N PHE A 832 -16.71 -19.81 1.16
CA PHE A 832 -17.06 -19.19 2.42
C PHE A 832 -16.30 -17.87 2.54
N THR A 833 -17.02 -16.78 2.76
CA THR A 833 -16.42 -15.45 2.93
C THR A 833 -17.23 -14.61 3.90
N THR A 834 -16.57 -13.70 4.63
CA THR A 834 -17.23 -12.78 5.55
C THR A 834 -17.80 -11.54 4.86
N TRP A 835 -17.58 -11.39 3.56
CA TRP A 835 -18.03 -10.24 2.75
C TRP A 835 -18.65 -10.68 1.44
N ASN A 836 -19.73 -9.99 1.01
CA ASN A 836 -20.39 -10.22 -0.28
C ASN A 836 -19.89 -9.23 -1.32
N TYR A 837 -19.25 -9.75 -2.37
CA TYR A 837 -18.65 -8.96 -3.48
C TYR A 837 -19.57 -8.89 -4.71
N PHE A 838 -20.41 -9.91 -4.92
CA PHE A 838 -21.10 -10.15 -6.18
C PHE A 838 -22.58 -10.44 -5.97
N ASN A 839 -23.30 -10.38 -7.07
CA ASN A 839 -24.66 -10.88 -7.18
C ASN A 839 -24.78 -11.83 -8.38
N LYS A 840 -25.90 -12.52 -8.51
CA LYS A 840 -26.13 -13.51 -9.57
C LYS A 840 -26.05 -12.97 -11.00
N LYS A 841 -26.06 -11.65 -11.22
CA LYS A 841 -25.95 -10.99 -12.52
C LYS A 841 -24.57 -10.40 -12.78
N SER A 842 -23.66 -10.49 -11.84
CA SER A 842 -22.29 -9.99 -12.01
C SER A 842 -21.61 -10.68 -13.18
N PRO A 843 -20.81 -9.98 -13.99
CA PRO A 843 -20.11 -10.58 -15.12
C PRO A 843 -19.05 -11.56 -14.65
N LEU A 844 -18.93 -12.68 -15.34
CA LEU A 844 -17.89 -13.66 -15.10
C LEU A 844 -16.55 -13.17 -15.63
N ALA A 845 -15.47 -13.47 -14.93
CA ALA A 845 -14.11 -13.20 -15.36
C ALA A 845 -13.66 -14.29 -16.36
N PRO A 846 -13.16 -13.94 -17.56
CA PRO A 846 -12.62 -14.91 -18.52
C PRO A 846 -11.62 -15.86 -17.85
N SER A 847 -11.64 -17.15 -18.19
CA SER A 847 -10.89 -18.15 -17.45
C SER A 847 -10.41 -19.31 -18.30
N GLY A 848 -9.24 -19.85 -17.98
CA GLY A 848 -8.69 -21.04 -18.60
C GLY A 848 -7.66 -20.79 -19.70
N LEU A 849 -7.29 -21.84 -20.39
CA LEU A 849 -6.40 -21.84 -21.54
C LEU A 849 -7.22 -21.69 -22.82
N ILE A 850 -7.04 -20.57 -23.50
CA ILE A 850 -7.79 -20.25 -24.73
C ILE A 850 -6.95 -20.58 -25.97
N GLY A 851 -5.62 -20.42 -25.85
CA GLY A 851 -4.69 -20.70 -26.92
C GLY A 851 -4.66 -19.63 -28.02
N PRO A 852 -4.29 -19.99 -29.28
CA PRO A 852 -3.75 -21.29 -29.67
C PRO A 852 -2.42 -21.60 -28.97
N VAL A 853 -2.27 -22.84 -28.52
CA VAL A 853 -0.98 -23.29 -28.00
C VAL A 853 -0.09 -23.72 -29.16
N THR A 854 1.10 -23.10 -29.25
CA THR A 854 2.00 -23.36 -30.37
C THR A 854 3.41 -23.73 -29.87
N LEU A 855 4.05 -24.60 -30.62
CA LEU A 855 5.49 -24.85 -30.51
C LEU A 855 6.19 -23.89 -31.45
N LYS A 856 7.16 -23.15 -30.94
CA LYS A 856 8.00 -22.21 -31.72
C LYS A 856 9.49 -22.55 -31.54
N THR A 857 10.28 -22.26 -32.55
CA THR A 857 11.74 -22.39 -32.48
C THR A 857 12.41 -21.06 -32.74
N GLU A 858 13.54 -20.85 -32.08
CA GLU A 858 14.37 -19.67 -32.28
C GLU A 858 15.09 -19.76 -33.62
N LYS A 859 14.93 -18.75 -34.48
CA LYS A 859 15.66 -18.69 -35.74
C LYS A 859 17.11 -18.25 -35.47
N LEU A 860 18.02 -19.15 -35.66
CA LEU A 860 19.45 -18.80 -35.66
C LEU A 860 19.73 -17.93 -36.88
N PHE A 861 20.08 -16.66 -36.69
CA PHE A 861 20.62 -15.84 -37.76
C PHE A 861 22.05 -16.32 -38.06
N SER A 862 22.22 -16.98 -39.21
CA SER A 862 23.51 -17.39 -39.76
C SER A 862 24.29 -16.18 -40.27
#